data_69e84050f44934d8619dca829827838d
#
_entry.id   69e84050f44934d8619dca829827838d
#
_cell.length_a   1.000
_cell.length_b   1.000
_cell.length_c   1.000
_cell.angle_alpha   90.00
_cell.angle_beta   90.00
_cell.angle_gamma   90.00
#
_symmetry.space_group_name_H-M   'P 1'
#
loop_
_entity.id
_entity.type
_entity.pdbx_description
1 polymer ?
#
loop_
_entity_poly.entity_id
_entity_poly.type
_entity_poly.pdbx_seq_one_letter_code
_entity_poly.pdbx_strand_id
1 'polypeptide(L)'
;MIKLKLKDGSVREIEKAMPASEIIKDIGMGLYKAACCVKLDGEVFDMRTVVDHDCHFEVMTFDSKAGKETFWHTASHLMAQAVKNLYPEAKLARGPATDTGFYYDFEVEKPFTPADLEKIQAEMKKLAKEGYALERFELSADEAIKLMEERHEDYKVELIHKHDDKGEKLSFYKQGDFVDLCAGPHIMSVAPIKAVKLLSCTGAYWGKAEDGKQLSRIYGTAFPKASMLDEFLKQQEEAKLRDHNKIGRELEYFTTVDCIGQGLPVMLPKGARVIQLLQRWVEDVEQAKGCLLTKTPLFAKRDLYKISGHWDHYLDGMFILGDPYDEEKECFALRPMTCPFQYQVFLNRQRSYRELPMRLTETSTLFRNEDSGEMHGLIRVRQFTISEGHYILRPDQLEEEFKGCLELAKYFLDTIGLLDDCTFRFSQWDPANPKNKYEGTAEQWEHAQAAMKTILDDLGVDYDIGIDEAAFYGPKLDIQYKNVYGKEDTLVTIQIDMLLAERFGMYYVDKDGQKKLPYIIHRTSLGCFERTLAYMLEHFNGVLPLWLAPEQVRLLPIKESHAEYAQKIADRMTAMGMRVTVDNRDENIGTKIKAARLERIPYMLIIGDNEVNSNTVTVRSRKEGELPAMPVDELIAKLDEEIKTKAK
;
A
#
# COMPACT_ATOMS: atom_id res chain seq x y z
N MET A 1 -14.45 40.12 19.22
CA MET A 1 -13.11 39.47 19.35
C MET A 1 -13.29 38.00 19.04
N ILE A 2 -12.46 37.45 18.15
CA ILE A 2 -12.50 36.06 17.69
C ILE A 2 -11.32 35.33 18.37
N LYS A 3 -11.57 34.15 18.93
CA LYS A 3 -10.56 33.35 19.67
C LYS A 3 -10.05 32.22 18.79
N LEU A 4 -8.75 32.21 18.57
CA LEU A 4 -8.06 31.19 17.81
C LEU A 4 -7.26 30.29 18.76
N LYS A 5 -7.62 29.02 18.84
CA LYS A 5 -6.85 28.04 19.61
C LYS A 5 -5.77 27.45 18.71
N LEU A 6 -4.52 27.75 19.03
CA LEU A 6 -3.35 27.28 18.27
C LEU A 6 -2.97 25.84 18.61
N LYS A 7 -2.17 25.22 17.76
CA LYS A 7 -1.71 23.81 17.92
C LYS A 7 -1.00 23.53 19.27
N ASP A 8 -0.32 24.52 19.83
CA ASP A 8 0.36 24.43 21.13
C ASP A 8 -0.57 24.63 22.35
N GLY A 9 -1.89 24.78 22.09
CA GLY A 9 -2.91 25.02 23.11
C GLY A 9 -3.05 26.48 23.53
N SER A 10 -2.20 27.39 23.06
CA SER A 10 -2.34 28.82 23.31
C SER A 10 -3.56 29.40 22.58
N VAL A 11 -4.14 30.46 23.15
CA VAL A 11 -5.28 31.18 22.54
C VAL A 11 -4.83 32.57 22.10
N ARG A 12 -5.09 32.88 20.83
CA ARG A 12 -4.86 34.22 20.28
C ARG A 12 -6.20 34.87 19.98
N GLU A 13 -6.32 36.13 20.32
CA GLU A 13 -7.54 36.94 20.03
C GLU A 13 -7.27 37.90 18.87
N ILE A 14 -8.19 37.96 17.91
CA ILE A 14 -8.20 38.94 16.84
C ILE A 14 -9.42 39.83 16.96
N GLU A 15 -9.27 41.13 16.68
CA GLU A 15 -10.33 42.12 16.91
C GLU A 15 -11.49 41.99 15.91
N LYS A 16 -11.19 41.61 14.66
CA LYS A 16 -12.14 41.51 13.54
C LYS A 16 -11.76 40.36 12.62
N ALA A 17 -12.73 39.94 11.82
CA ALA A 17 -12.51 38.99 10.74
C ALA A 17 -11.41 39.46 9.79
N MET A 18 -10.45 38.59 9.48
CA MET A 18 -9.35 38.87 8.58
C MET A 18 -8.83 37.59 7.89
N PRO A 19 -8.14 37.73 6.75
CA PRO A 19 -7.55 36.57 6.08
C PRO A 19 -6.55 35.82 6.98
N ALA A 20 -6.53 34.49 6.89
CA ALA A 20 -5.56 33.66 7.63
C ALA A 20 -4.12 34.08 7.37
N SER A 21 -3.78 34.52 6.16
CA SER A 21 -2.47 35.04 5.79
C SER A 21 -2.01 36.23 6.65
N GLU A 22 -2.93 37.14 7.01
CA GLU A 22 -2.60 38.29 7.87
C GLU A 22 -2.39 37.83 9.32
N ILE A 23 -3.22 36.90 9.80
CA ILE A 23 -3.05 36.29 11.14
C ILE A 23 -1.67 35.63 11.25
N ILE A 24 -1.25 34.89 10.21
CA ILE A 24 0.06 34.23 10.20
C ILE A 24 1.22 35.23 10.16
N LYS A 25 1.07 36.35 9.42
CA LYS A 25 2.07 37.43 9.42
C LYS A 25 2.26 38.04 10.81
N ASP A 26 1.14 38.24 11.53
CA ASP A 26 1.15 38.76 12.89
C ASP A 26 1.74 37.76 13.90
N ILE A 27 1.64 36.46 13.64
CA ILE A 27 2.33 35.44 14.43
C ILE A 27 3.83 35.49 14.17
N GLY A 28 4.23 35.60 12.90
CA GLY A 28 5.63 35.72 12.53
C GLY A 28 5.90 35.60 11.04
N MET A 29 6.72 36.50 10.51
CA MET A 29 7.09 36.53 9.08
C MET A 29 7.84 35.27 8.62
N GLY A 30 8.57 34.59 9.52
CA GLY A 30 9.22 33.32 9.21
C GLY A 30 8.20 32.20 8.96
N LEU A 31 7.19 32.12 9.80
CA LEU A 31 6.09 31.16 9.66
C LEU A 31 5.27 31.45 8.39
N TYR A 32 4.95 32.72 8.11
CA TYR A 32 4.23 33.11 6.90
C TYR A 32 4.95 32.67 5.62
N LYS A 33 6.29 32.83 5.57
CA LYS A 33 7.08 32.39 4.41
C LYS A 33 7.13 30.87 4.24
N ALA A 34 6.97 30.10 5.31
CA ALA A 34 6.97 28.65 5.30
C ALA A 34 5.57 28.05 5.14
N ALA A 35 4.51 28.82 5.41
CA ALA A 35 3.13 28.37 5.38
C ALA A 35 2.67 28.06 3.95
N CYS A 36 1.95 26.94 3.81
CA CYS A 36 1.33 26.50 2.57
C CYS A 36 -0.18 26.66 2.60
N CYS A 37 -0.83 26.29 3.69
CA CYS A 37 -2.27 26.39 3.93
C CYS A 37 -2.56 26.45 5.43
N VAL A 38 -3.84 26.51 5.82
CA VAL A 38 -4.28 26.47 7.22
C VAL A 38 -5.29 25.35 7.41
N LYS A 39 -5.38 24.84 8.64
CA LYS A 39 -6.51 24.04 9.10
C LYS A 39 -7.36 24.88 10.05
N LEU A 40 -8.65 24.94 9.77
CA LEU A 40 -9.68 25.55 10.63
C LEU A 40 -10.60 24.41 11.08
N ASP A 41 -10.65 24.14 12.38
CA ASP A 41 -11.44 23.04 12.98
C ASP A 41 -11.20 21.66 12.31
N GLY A 42 -9.97 21.41 11.84
CA GLY A 42 -9.57 20.16 11.19
C GLY A 42 -9.68 20.15 9.67
N GLU A 43 -10.40 21.06 9.05
CA GLU A 43 -10.52 21.20 7.59
C GLU A 43 -9.43 22.08 6.99
N VAL A 44 -8.97 21.74 5.78
CA VAL A 44 -7.87 22.44 5.09
C VAL A 44 -8.39 23.57 4.23
N PHE A 45 -7.87 24.77 4.45
CA PHE A 45 -8.25 25.98 3.73
C PHE A 45 -7.05 26.72 3.15
N ASP A 46 -7.32 27.50 2.10
CA ASP A 46 -6.38 28.45 1.52
C ASP A 46 -6.08 29.58 2.53
N MET A 47 -4.85 30.07 2.54
CA MET A 47 -4.45 31.17 3.43
C MET A 47 -5.18 32.50 3.14
N ARG A 48 -5.89 32.60 2.01
CA ARG A 48 -6.74 33.74 1.65
C ARG A 48 -8.09 33.71 2.35
N THR A 49 -8.47 32.56 2.91
CA THR A 49 -9.74 32.36 3.63
C THR A 49 -9.84 33.34 4.80
N VAL A 50 -10.97 34.02 4.91
CA VAL A 50 -11.26 34.93 6.02
C VAL A 50 -11.69 34.10 7.22
N VAL A 51 -11.03 34.32 8.35
CA VAL A 51 -11.38 33.75 9.64
C VAL A 51 -12.30 34.74 10.38
N ASP A 52 -13.55 34.36 10.57
CA ASP A 52 -14.63 35.24 11.09
C ASP A 52 -15.30 34.70 12.36
N HIS A 53 -14.89 33.53 12.84
CA HIS A 53 -15.45 32.86 14.03
C HIS A 53 -14.36 32.22 14.90
N ASP A 54 -14.71 31.84 16.13
CA ASP A 54 -13.83 31.11 17.04
C ASP A 54 -13.53 29.72 16.46
N CYS A 55 -12.26 29.35 16.33
CA CYS A 55 -11.88 28.06 15.75
C CYS A 55 -10.52 27.56 16.26
N HIS A 56 -10.26 26.27 16.02
CA HIS A 56 -8.91 25.72 16.07
C HIS A 56 -8.15 26.16 14.81
N PHE A 57 -7.03 26.85 15.00
CA PHE A 57 -6.24 27.43 13.91
C PHE A 57 -4.84 26.79 13.87
N GLU A 58 -4.57 26.03 12.81
CA GLU A 58 -3.26 25.42 12.59
C GLU A 58 -2.65 25.89 11.27
N VAL A 59 -1.36 26.24 11.32
CA VAL A 59 -0.59 26.62 10.11
C VAL A 59 0.12 25.38 9.57
N MET A 60 -0.17 25.02 8.32
CA MET A 60 0.43 23.89 7.64
C MET A 60 1.62 24.34 6.79
N THR A 61 2.78 23.79 7.07
CA THR A 61 4.01 23.99 6.28
C THR A 61 4.26 22.81 5.36
N PHE A 62 5.28 22.88 4.50
CA PHE A 62 5.66 21.79 3.60
C PHE A 62 5.97 20.47 4.33
N ASP A 63 6.29 20.50 5.62
CA ASP A 63 6.59 19.29 6.39
C ASP A 63 5.32 18.48 6.73
N SER A 64 4.13 19.09 6.63
CA SER A 64 2.83 18.43 6.85
C SER A 64 2.27 17.86 5.53
N LYS A 65 1.40 16.83 5.62
CA LYS A 65 0.71 16.24 4.46
C LYS A 65 -0.08 17.31 3.68
N ALA A 66 -0.96 18.06 4.36
CA ALA A 66 -1.77 19.11 3.73
C ALA A 66 -0.90 20.22 3.10
N GLY A 67 0.20 20.57 3.74
CA GLY A 67 1.15 21.57 3.20
C GLY A 67 1.85 21.08 1.94
N LYS A 68 2.28 19.80 1.89
CA LYS A 68 2.85 19.19 0.68
C LYS A 68 1.84 19.15 -0.45
N GLU A 69 0.62 18.68 -0.19
CA GLU A 69 -0.45 18.62 -1.19
C GLU A 69 -0.74 19.99 -1.78
N THR A 70 -0.90 21.04 -0.95
CA THR A 70 -1.11 22.42 -1.40
C THR A 70 0.06 22.95 -2.23
N PHE A 71 1.29 22.66 -1.82
CA PHE A 71 2.50 23.08 -2.52
C PHE A 71 2.61 22.39 -3.90
N TRP A 72 2.41 21.10 -3.96
CA TRP A 72 2.45 20.32 -5.21
C TRP A 72 1.29 20.64 -6.13
N HIS A 73 0.11 20.91 -5.59
CA HIS A 73 -1.03 21.40 -6.36
C HIS A 73 -0.70 22.73 -7.04
N THR A 74 -0.02 23.64 -6.34
CA THR A 74 0.46 24.88 -6.97
C THR A 74 1.57 24.61 -8.01
N ALA A 75 2.45 23.65 -7.76
CA ALA A 75 3.47 23.27 -8.73
C ALA A 75 2.87 22.64 -10.00
N SER A 76 1.72 21.95 -9.92
CA SER A 76 1.00 21.45 -11.11
C SER A 76 0.46 22.61 -11.97
N HIS A 77 -0.08 23.66 -11.35
CA HIS A 77 -0.49 24.87 -12.06
C HIS A 77 0.70 25.62 -12.69
N LEU A 78 1.84 25.68 -12.00
CA LEU A 78 3.08 26.21 -12.56
C LEU A 78 3.53 25.43 -13.81
N MET A 79 3.37 24.08 -13.79
CA MET A 79 3.65 23.25 -14.95
C MET A 79 2.66 23.52 -16.08
N ALA A 80 1.36 23.64 -15.77
CA ALA A 80 0.33 23.94 -16.76
C ALA A 80 0.61 25.28 -17.44
N GLN A 81 1.00 26.32 -16.71
CA GLN A 81 1.42 27.60 -17.27
C GLN A 81 2.65 27.44 -18.17
N ALA A 82 3.66 26.69 -17.75
CA ALA A 82 4.85 26.45 -18.56
C ALA A 82 4.53 25.72 -19.86
N VAL A 83 3.63 24.73 -19.81
CA VAL A 83 3.16 24.03 -21.02
C VAL A 83 2.41 24.98 -21.93
N LYS A 84 1.49 25.79 -21.44
CA LYS A 84 0.75 26.77 -22.27
C LYS A 84 1.65 27.80 -22.91
N ASN A 85 2.73 28.24 -22.22
CA ASN A 85 3.71 29.17 -22.78
C ASN A 85 4.50 28.57 -23.95
N LEU A 86 4.84 27.28 -23.89
CA LEU A 86 5.63 26.59 -24.89
C LEU A 86 4.78 25.90 -25.97
N TYR A 87 3.60 25.49 -25.61
CA TYR A 87 2.64 24.75 -26.45
C TYR A 87 1.24 25.36 -26.30
N PRO A 88 0.95 26.52 -26.90
CA PRO A 88 -0.31 27.24 -26.74
C PRO A 88 -1.56 26.42 -27.08
N GLU A 89 -1.42 25.50 -28.04
CA GLU A 89 -2.51 24.62 -28.48
C GLU A 89 -2.83 23.47 -27.50
N ALA A 90 -1.98 23.22 -26.50
CA ALA A 90 -2.24 22.19 -25.51
C ALA A 90 -3.48 22.55 -24.68
N LYS A 91 -4.44 21.62 -24.54
CA LYS A 91 -5.65 21.80 -23.72
C LYS A 91 -5.44 21.22 -22.34
N LEU A 92 -5.95 21.92 -21.34
CA LEU A 92 -5.79 21.59 -19.93
C LEU A 92 -6.92 20.67 -19.47
N ALA A 93 -6.58 19.52 -18.82
CA ALA A 93 -7.55 18.64 -18.23
C ALA A 93 -7.52 18.71 -16.69
N ARG A 94 -6.69 17.91 -16.01
CA ARG A 94 -6.61 17.84 -14.53
C ARG A 94 -5.18 17.82 -14.04
N GLY A 95 -4.93 18.44 -12.86
CA GLY A 95 -3.60 18.54 -12.28
C GLY A 95 -3.56 18.45 -10.75
N PRO A 96 -3.93 17.32 -10.12
CA PRO A 96 -3.88 17.18 -8.68
C PRO A 96 -2.46 16.94 -8.15
N ALA A 97 -2.29 17.14 -6.84
CA ALA A 97 -1.17 16.59 -6.09
C ALA A 97 -1.28 15.07 -5.98
N THR A 98 -0.14 14.41 -5.77
CA THR A 98 0.00 12.98 -5.47
C THR A 98 0.80 12.81 -4.18
N ASP A 99 0.99 11.57 -3.71
CA ASP A 99 1.73 11.30 -2.47
C ASP A 99 3.20 11.79 -2.50
N THR A 100 3.81 11.90 -3.68
CA THR A 100 5.23 12.24 -3.84
C THR A 100 5.49 13.40 -4.80
N GLY A 101 4.46 14.09 -5.24
CA GLY A 101 4.57 15.18 -6.20
C GLY A 101 3.24 15.60 -6.79
N PHE A 102 3.18 15.71 -8.09
CA PHE A 102 1.97 16.13 -8.83
C PHE A 102 1.98 15.55 -10.23
N TYR A 103 0.84 15.59 -10.90
CA TYR A 103 0.76 15.42 -12.35
C TYR A 103 -0.16 16.47 -12.96
N TYR A 104 -0.13 16.57 -14.28
CA TYR A 104 -1.14 17.29 -15.05
C TYR A 104 -1.39 16.58 -16.38
N ASP A 105 -2.65 16.52 -16.79
CA ASP A 105 -3.11 15.90 -18.02
C ASP A 105 -3.34 16.95 -19.09
N PHE A 106 -2.80 16.70 -20.29
CA PHE A 106 -2.89 17.58 -21.44
C PHE A 106 -3.39 16.84 -22.67
N GLU A 107 -4.31 17.44 -23.43
CA GLU A 107 -4.53 17.04 -24.81
C GLU A 107 -3.51 17.75 -25.68
N VAL A 108 -2.74 16.99 -26.43
CA VAL A 108 -1.70 17.48 -27.36
C VAL A 108 -1.73 16.66 -28.65
N GLU A 109 -1.39 17.26 -29.77
CA GLU A 109 -1.34 16.56 -31.06
C GLU A 109 -0.30 15.41 -31.06
N LYS A 110 0.84 15.63 -30.40
CA LYS A 110 1.91 14.62 -30.25
C LYS A 110 2.29 14.49 -28.78
N PRO A 111 2.44 13.26 -28.26
CA PRO A 111 2.89 13.04 -26.90
C PRO A 111 4.21 13.73 -26.61
N PHE A 112 4.37 14.25 -25.41
CA PHE A 112 5.61 14.89 -24.97
C PHE A 112 6.79 13.90 -24.93
N THR A 113 7.93 14.36 -25.37
CA THR A 113 9.20 13.62 -25.34
C THR A 113 10.03 14.00 -24.10
N PRO A 114 11.07 13.22 -23.72
CA PRO A 114 12.00 13.63 -22.66
C PRO A 114 12.64 15.01 -22.89
N ALA A 115 12.93 15.38 -24.13
CA ALA A 115 13.46 16.68 -24.48
C ALA A 115 12.45 17.82 -24.25
N ASP A 116 11.16 17.55 -24.41
CA ASP A 116 10.11 18.52 -24.11
C ASP A 116 9.95 18.69 -22.60
N LEU A 117 10.08 17.62 -21.81
CA LEU A 117 10.08 17.72 -20.36
C LEU A 117 11.22 18.62 -19.84
N GLU A 118 12.41 18.56 -20.45
CA GLU A 118 13.52 19.45 -20.09
C GLU A 118 13.19 20.92 -20.37
N LYS A 119 12.57 21.22 -21.53
CA LYS A 119 12.14 22.59 -21.87
C LYS A 119 11.07 23.10 -20.91
N ILE A 120 10.03 22.28 -20.65
CA ILE A 120 8.96 22.61 -19.72
C ILE A 120 9.53 22.88 -18.31
N GLN A 121 10.43 22.02 -17.83
CA GLN A 121 11.09 22.19 -16.54
C GLN A 121 11.91 23.49 -16.47
N ALA A 122 12.59 23.87 -17.56
CA ALA A 122 13.32 25.12 -17.63
C ALA A 122 12.40 26.34 -17.56
N GLU A 123 11.26 26.30 -18.25
CA GLU A 123 10.25 27.37 -18.20
C GLU A 123 9.60 27.44 -16.80
N MET A 124 9.28 26.31 -16.16
CA MET A 124 8.80 26.29 -14.78
C MET A 124 9.77 27.00 -13.82
N LYS A 125 11.09 26.73 -13.95
CA LYS A 125 12.11 27.39 -13.12
C LYS A 125 12.19 28.90 -13.36
N LYS A 126 11.96 29.34 -14.59
CA LYS A 126 11.89 30.77 -14.94
C LYS A 126 10.67 31.42 -14.30
N LEU A 127 9.47 30.85 -14.48
CA LEU A 127 8.22 31.35 -13.91
C LEU A 127 8.27 31.38 -12.36
N ALA A 128 8.86 30.38 -11.73
CA ALA A 128 9.05 30.34 -10.29
C ALA A 128 9.94 31.51 -9.78
N LYS A 129 10.97 31.90 -10.55
CA LYS A 129 11.83 33.07 -10.23
C LYS A 129 11.09 34.40 -10.40
N GLU A 130 10.15 34.49 -11.34
CA GLU A 130 9.29 35.66 -11.52
C GLU A 130 8.37 35.86 -10.33
N GLY A 131 8.03 34.76 -9.61
CA GLY A 131 7.40 34.81 -8.31
C GLY A 131 5.95 35.28 -8.32
N TYR A 132 5.19 35.00 -9.39
CA TYR A 132 3.79 35.40 -9.52
C TYR A 132 2.98 35.04 -8.28
N ALA A 133 2.18 36.01 -7.82
CA ALA A 133 1.14 35.75 -6.83
C ALA A 133 -0.01 34.95 -7.46
N LEU A 134 -0.66 34.12 -6.67
CA LEU A 134 -1.90 33.46 -7.08
C LEU A 134 -3.08 34.29 -6.55
N GLU A 135 -4.01 34.64 -7.41
CA GLU A 135 -5.24 35.36 -7.09
C GLU A 135 -6.42 34.42 -7.23
N ARG A 136 -7.21 34.25 -6.17
CA ARG A 136 -8.44 33.47 -6.19
C ARG A 136 -9.63 34.36 -6.47
N PHE A 137 -10.50 33.96 -7.41
CA PHE A 137 -11.76 34.64 -7.68
C PHE A 137 -12.85 33.61 -8.00
N GLU A 138 -14.10 34.05 -7.96
CA GLU A 138 -15.26 33.20 -8.21
C GLU A 138 -16.07 33.78 -9.37
N LEU A 139 -16.64 32.92 -10.20
CA LEU A 139 -17.50 33.26 -11.32
C LEU A 139 -18.82 32.49 -11.21
N SER A 140 -19.87 33.03 -11.82
CA SER A 140 -21.08 32.27 -12.15
C SER A 140 -20.77 31.23 -13.24
N ALA A 141 -21.60 30.19 -13.36
CA ALA A 141 -21.41 29.15 -14.37
C ALA A 141 -21.32 29.74 -15.79
N ASP A 142 -22.20 30.67 -16.14
CA ASP A 142 -22.22 31.33 -17.47
C ASP A 142 -20.93 32.12 -17.74
N GLU A 143 -20.46 32.89 -16.76
CA GLU A 143 -19.21 33.65 -16.88
C GLU A 143 -17.98 32.71 -16.96
N ALA A 144 -18.01 31.60 -16.22
CA ALA A 144 -16.97 30.59 -16.20
C ALA A 144 -16.87 29.86 -17.55
N ILE A 145 -17.99 29.44 -18.12
CA ILE A 145 -18.06 28.80 -19.45
C ILE A 145 -17.48 29.76 -20.49
N LYS A 146 -17.98 31.01 -20.52
CA LYS A 146 -17.49 32.02 -21.49
C LYS A 146 -15.96 32.21 -21.39
N LEU A 147 -15.43 32.33 -20.17
CA LEU A 147 -13.99 32.48 -19.94
C LEU A 147 -13.20 31.29 -20.47
N MET A 148 -13.68 30.05 -20.25
CA MET A 148 -12.98 28.84 -20.67
C MET A 148 -13.12 28.61 -22.20
N GLU A 149 -14.25 28.95 -22.80
CA GLU A 149 -14.45 28.93 -24.26
C GLU A 149 -13.51 29.93 -24.96
N GLU A 150 -13.40 31.18 -24.46
CA GLU A 150 -12.46 32.18 -24.98
C GLU A 150 -10.98 31.72 -24.90
N ARG A 151 -10.68 30.81 -23.96
CA ARG A 151 -9.34 30.21 -23.78
C ARG A 151 -9.16 28.86 -24.47
N HIS A 152 -10.18 28.35 -25.14
CA HIS A 152 -10.22 27.05 -25.83
C HIS A 152 -9.96 25.85 -24.90
N GLU A 153 -10.45 25.90 -23.65
CA GLU A 153 -10.26 24.88 -22.62
C GLU A 153 -11.51 23.98 -22.48
N ASP A 154 -11.79 23.15 -23.50
CA ASP A 154 -13.02 22.36 -23.61
C ASP A 154 -13.25 21.43 -22.41
N TYR A 155 -12.18 20.82 -21.86
CA TYR A 155 -12.29 19.95 -20.67
C TYR A 155 -12.73 20.71 -19.40
N LYS A 156 -12.35 21.99 -19.31
CA LYS A 156 -12.78 22.85 -18.19
C LYS A 156 -14.25 23.23 -18.33
N VAL A 157 -14.72 23.48 -19.57
CA VAL A 157 -16.15 23.69 -19.86
C VAL A 157 -16.97 22.45 -19.46
N GLU A 158 -16.50 21.24 -19.82
CA GLU A 158 -17.16 19.99 -19.41
C GLU A 158 -17.21 19.81 -17.89
N LEU A 159 -16.14 20.17 -17.20
CA LEU A 159 -16.11 20.13 -15.72
C LEU A 159 -17.07 21.14 -15.09
N ILE A 160 -17.18 22.35 -15.65
CA ILE A 160 -18.13 23.37 -15.18
C ILE A 160 -19.55 22.84 -15.26
N HIS A 161 -19.96 22.27 -16.40
CA HIS A 161 -21.30 21.69 -16.54
C HIS A 161 -21.59 20.60 -15.51
N LYS A 162 -20.62 19.73 -15.19
CA LYS A 162 -20.78 18.70 -14.14
C LYS A 162 -20.93 19.26 -12.73
N HIS A 163 -20.37 20.45 -12.46
CA HIS A 163 -20.46 21.11 -11.16
C HIS A 163 -21.68 22.02 -11.04
N ASP A 164 -22.12 22.63 -12.15
CA ASP A 164 -23.31 23.49 -12.17
C ASP A 164 -24.58 22.72 -11.79
N ASP A 165 -24.70 21.46 -12.24
CA ASP A 165 -25.80 20.57 -11.85
C ASP A 165 -25.92 20.35 -10.32
N LYS A 166 -24.86 20.65 -9.55
CA LYS A 166 -24.82 20.55 -8.08
C LYS A 166 -25.02 21.89 -7.37
N GLY A 167 -25.13 23.01 -8.11
CA GLY A 167 -25.25 24.34 -7.56
C GLY A 167 -24.04 24.84 -6.78
N GLU A 168 -22.84 24.29 -7.05
CA GLU A 168 -21.60 24.66 -6.39
C GLU A 168 -21.04 25.98 -6.93
N LYS A 169 -20.41 26.79 -6.04
CA LYS A 169 -19.65 27.97 -6.47
C LYS A 169 -18.39 27.57 -7.21
N LEU A 170 -18.16 28.19 -8.38
CA LEU A 170 -17.01 27.94 -9.22
C LEU A 170 -15.87 28.89 -8.90
N SER A 171 -14.75 28.35 -8.45
CA SER A 171 -13.55 29.12 -8.14
C SER A 171 -12.45 28.92 -9.17
N PHE A 172 -11.67 29.97 -9.35
CA PHE A 172 -10.56 30.08 -10.29
C PHE A 172 -9.32 30.61 -9.59
N TYR A 173 -8.17 30.24 -10.10
CA TYR A 173 -6.89 30.81 -9.71
C TYR A 173 -6.19 31.41 -10.91
N LYS A 174 -5.75 32.67 -10.74
CA LYS A 174 -4.96 33.42 -11.71
C LYS A 174 -3.51 33.53 -11.26
N GLN A 175 -2.59 33.25 -12.17
CA GLN A 175 -1.12 33.30 -11.98
C GLN A 175 -0.49 34.03 -13.16
N GLY A 176 -0.24 35.34 -13.05
CA GLY A 176 0.07 36.16 -14.20
C GLY A 176 -1.07 36.18 -15.21
N ASP A 177 -0.80 35.79 -16.46
CA ASP A 177 -1.83 35.65 -17.51
C ASP A 177 -2.50 34.27 -17.56
N PHE A 178 -1.98 33.31 -16.79
CA PHE A 178 -2.54 31.97 -16.69
C PHE A 178 -3.73 31.96 -15.72
N VAL A 179 -4.81 31.30 -16.13
CA VAL A 179 -6.03 31.11 -15.32
C VAL A 179 -6.49 29.68 -15.45
N ASP A 180 -6.82 29.05 -14.31
CA ASP A 180 -7.37 27.69 -14.28
C ASP A 180 -8.57 27.59 -13.34
N LEU A 181 -9.55 26.72 -13.73
CA LEU A 181 -10.66 26.31 -12.89
C LEU A 181 -10.14 25.37 -11.80
N CYS A 182 -10.27 25.77 -10.54
CA CYS A 182 -9.71 24.98 -9.44
C CYS A 182 -10.36 25.33 -8.09
N ALA A 183 -10.63 24.31 -7.28
CA ALA A 183 -11.14 24.47 -5.91
C ALA A 183 -10.06 24.93 -4.91
N GLY A 184 -8.77 24.70 -5.22
CA GLY A 184 -7.65 24.94 -4.30
C GLY A 184 -7.49 23.81 -3.25
N PRO A 185 -6.80 24.07 -2.12
CA PRO A 185 -6.04 25.31 -1.82
C PRO A 185 -4.72 25.42 -2.62
N HIS A 186 -4.20 26.64 -2.66
CA HIS A 186 -2.88 26.98 -3.26
C HIS A 186 -2.04 27.84 -2.33
N ILE A 187 -0.71 27.78 -2.45
CA ILE A 187 0.17 28.73 -1.77
C ILE A 187 0.00 30.16 -2.32
N MET A 188 0.46 31.17 -1.59
CA MET A 188 0.23 32.58 -1.93
C MET A 188 0.92 33.03 -3.21
N SER A 189 2.05 32.40 -3.56
CA SER A 189 2.82 32.68 -4.78
C SER A 189 3.66 31.49 -5.19
N VAL A 190 4.15 31.46 -6.43
CA VAL A 190 5.05 30.39 -6.93
C VAL A 190 6.50 30.56 -6.47
N ALA A 191 6.87 31.68 -5.84
CA ALA A 191 8.24 31.97 -5.40
C ALA A 191 8.86 30.92 -4.44
N PRO A 192 8.10 30.24 -3.55
CA PRO A 192 8.62 29.15 -2.72
C PRO A 192 9.01 27.89 -3.50
N ILE A 193 8.58 27.70 -4.74
CA ILE A 193 8.88 26.53 -5.57
C ILE A 193 10.27 26.69 -6.18
N LYS A 194 11.32 26.36 -5.40
CA LYS A 194 12.72 26.59 -5.80
C LYS A 194 13.34 25.44 -6.56
N ALA A 195 12.89 24.23 -6.33
CA ALA A 195 13.45 23.02 -6.92
C ALA A 195 12.33 22.21 -7.55
N VAL A 196 12.42 21.97 -8.87
CA VAL A 196 11.42 21.25 -9.67
C VAL A 196 12.13 20.19 -10.50
N LYS A 197 11.53 19.00 -10.55
CA LYS A 197 11.93 17.92 -11.46
C LYS A 197 10.69 17.30 -12.10
N LEU A 198 10.64 17.30 -13.44
CA LEU A 198 9.71 16.49 -14.19
C LEU A 198 10.27 15.07 -14.32
N LEU A 199 9.46 14.07 -14.00
CA LEU A 199 9.89 12.68 -13.81
C LEU A 199 9.62 11.81 -15.03
N SER A 200 8.40 11.88 -15.59
CA SER A 200 7.98 11.05 -16.71
C SER A 200 6.78 11.65 -17.43
N CYS A 201 6.54 11.15 -18.64
CA CYS A 201 5.31 11.37 -19.38
C CYS A 201 4.70 10.01 -19.76
N THR A 202 3.39 9.85 -19.56
CA THR A 202 2.63 8.64 -19.86
C THR A 202 1.33 8.99 -20.58
N GLY A 203 0.71 7.99 -21.24
CA GLY A 203 -0.66 8.12 -21.73
C GLY A 203 -1.66 8.10 -20.57
N ALA A 204 -2.74 8.84 -20.73
CA ALA A 204 -3.90 8.83 -19.84
C ALA A 204 -5.18 8.94 -20.68
N TYR A 205 -6.35 8.73 -20.09
CA TYR A 205 -7.63 8.85 -20.79
C TYR A 205 -8.55 9.81 -20.04
N TRP A 206 -9.30 10.58 -20.81
CA TRP A 206 -10.41 11.38 -20.29
C TRP A 206 -11.69 10.56 -20.38
N GLY A 207 -12.27 10.19 -19.24
CA GLY A 207 -13.40 9.27 -19.17
C GLY A 207 -12.98 7.80 -19.02
N LYS A 208 -13.84 6.86 -19.45
CA LYS A 208 -13.52 5.42 -19.43
C LYS A 208 -12.54 5.11 -20.59
N ALA A 209 -11.62 4.16 -20.33
CA ALA A 209 -10.55 3.82 -21.30
C ALA A 209 -11.05 3.36 -22.68
N GLU A 210 -12.25 2.79 -22.76
CA GLU A 210 -12.83 2.24 -23.99
C GLU A 210 -13.35 3.30 -24.97
N ASP A 211 -13.81 4.47 -24.45
CA ASP A 211 -14.39 5.57 -25.23
C ASP A 211 -13.69 6.92 -24.99
N GLY A 212 -12.66 6.95 -24.16
CA GLY A 212 -12.01 8.17 -23.70
C GLY A 212 -11.00 8.75 -24.68
N LYS A 213 -10.92 10.09 -24.77
CA LYS A 213 -9.84 10.77 -25.49
C LYS A 213 -8.49 10.49 -24.83
N GLN A 214 -7.48 10.20 -25.62
CA GLN A 214 -6.12 9.99 -25.14
C GLN A 214 -5.47 11.32 -24.76
N LEU A 215 -4.91 11.39 -23.56
CA LEU A 215 -4.18 12.53 -23.00
C LEU A 215 -2.72 12.18 -22.73
N SER A 216 -1.89 13.20 -22.66
CA SER A 216 -0.50 13.10 -22.19
C SER A 216 -0.43 13.56 -20.74
N ARG A 217 -0.04 12.65 -19.82
CA ARG A 217 0.13 12.93 -18.39
C ARG A 217 1.59 13.14 -18.07
N ILE A 218 1.95 14.32 -17.57
CA ILE A 218 3.29 14.62 -17.08
C ILE A 218 3.31 14.52 -15.56
N TYR A 219 4.22 13.71 -15.02
CA TYR A 219 4.50 13.62 -13.59
C TYR A 219 5.69 14.50 -13.21
N GLY A 220 5.57 15.18 -12.09
CA GLY A 220 6.65 16.00 -11.53
C GLY A 220 6.64 16.03 -10.02
N THR A 221 7.73 16.54 -9.46
CA THR A 221 7.84 16.84 -8.03
C THR A 221 8.51 18.20 -7.84
N ALA A 222 8.24 18.84 -6.69
CA ALA A 222 8.79 20.15 -6.37
C ALA A 222 9.04 20.28 -4.87
N PHE A 223 10.07 21.08 -4.52
CA PHE A 223 10.49 21.27 -3.14
C PHE A 223 10.88 22.73 -2.87
N PRO A 224 10.75 23.19 -1.61
CA PRO A 224 11.18 24.53 -1.20
C PRO A 224 12.71 24.74 -1.26
N LYS A 225 13.50 23.64 -1.25
CA LYS A 225 14.96 23.66 -1.26
C LYS A 225 15.53 22.64 -2.23
N ALA A 226 16.65 22.97 -2.90
CA ALA A 226 17.33 22.05 -3.80
C ALA A 226 17.84 20.78 -3.10
N SER A 227 18.36 20.90 -1.87
CA SER A 227 18.82 19.75 -1.09
C SER A 227 17.73 18.72 -0.81
N MET A 228 16.47 19.14 -0.65
CA MET A 228 15.34 18.23 -0.45
C MET A 228 15.02 17.47 -1.75
N LEU A 229 15.13 18.14 -2.90
CA LEU A 229 14.96 17.48 -4.20
C LEU A 229 16.08 16.47 -4.45
N ASP A 230 17.34 16.84 -4.16
CA ASP A 230 18.49 15.95 -4.35
C ASP A 230 18.37 14.69 -3.47
N GLU A 231 17.96 14.86 -2.21
CA GLU A 231 17.72 13.76 -1.30
C GLU A 231 16.57 12.86 -1.80
N PHE A 232 15.46 13.45 -2.24
CA PHE A 232 14.34 12.71 -2.83
C PHE A 232 14.77 11.90 -4.07
N LEU A 233 15.53 12.50 -4.99
CA LEU A 233 16.00 11.81 -6.19
C LEU A 233 16.94 10.65 -5.85
N LYS A 234 17.82 10.85 -4.86
CA LYS A 234 18.69 9.78 -4.35
C LYS A 234 17.87 8.63 -3.77
N GLN A 235 16.89 8.94 -2.92
CA GLN A 235 15.97 7.93 -2.37
C GLN A 235 15.19 7.18 -3.47
N GLN A 236 14.74 7.88 -4.52
CA GLN A 236 14.06 7.27 -5.66
C GLN A 236 14.98 6.34 -6.47
N GLU A 237 16.25 6.69 -6.64
CA GLU A 237 17.23 5.82 -7.30
C GLU A 237 17.54 4.58 -6.45
N GLU A 238 17.75 4.75 -5.15
CA GLU A 238 17.94 3.64 -4.22
C GLU A 238 16.71 2.72 -4.19
N ALA A 239 15.49 3.29 -4.18
CA ALA A 239 14.25 2.54 -4.25
C ALA A 239 14.14 1.70 -5.53
N LYS A 240 14.48 2.27 -6.70
CA LYS A 240 14.50 1.53 -7.97
C LYS A 240 15.47 0.33 -7.96
N LEU A 241 16.60 0.46 -7.26
CA LEU A 241 17.56 -0.64 -7.13
C LEU A 241 17.04 -1.75 -6.23
N ARG A 242 16.16 -1.41 -5.26
CA ARG A 242 15.56 -2.33 -4.30
C ARG A 242 14.16 -2.79 -4.69
N ASP A 243 13.61 -2.32 -5.81
CA ASP A 243 12.29 -2.69 -6.30
C ASP A 243 12.17 -4.21 -6.48
N HIS A 244 11.13 -4.82 -5.89
CA HIS A 244 10.91 -6.27 -5.93
C HIS A 244 10.72 -6.81 -7.35
N ASN A 245 10.21 -6.00 -8.31
CA ASN A 245 10.09 -6.43 -9.70
C ASN A 245 11.45 -6.65 -10.33
N LYS A 246 12.39 -5.74 -10.06
CA LYS A 246 13.78 -5.86 -10.54
C LYS A 246 14.48 -7.04 -9.87
N ILE A 247 14.53 -7.03 -8.54
CA ILE A 247 15.21 -8.07 -7.75
C ILE A 247 14.61 -9.44 -8.02
N GLY A 248 13.29 -9.55 -8.02
CA GLY A 248 12.58 -10.82 -8.19
C GLY A 248 12.80 -11.44 -9.56
N ARG A 249 12.90 -10.63 -10.62
CA ARG A 249 13.22 -11.11 -11.98
C ARG A 249 14.70 -11.46 -12.12
N GLU A 250 15.62 -10.61 -11.66
CA GLU A 250 17.05 -10.84 -11.71
C GLU A 250 17.48 -12.10 -10.94
N LEU A 251 16.83 -12.38 -9.80
CA LEU A 251 17.10 -13.55 -8.96
C LEU A 251 16.20 -14.75 -9.27
N GLU A 252 15.34 -14.67 -10.29
CA GLU A 252 14.45 -15.74 -10.74
C GLU A 252 13.45 -16.20 -9.66
N TYR A 253 12.83 -15.26 -8.93
CA TYR A 253 11.73 -15.57 -8.01
C TYR A 253 10.39 -15.66 -8.72
N PHE A 254 10.13 -14.79 -9.68
CA PHE A 254 8.91 -14.79 -10.48
C PHE A 254 9.12 -14.14 -11.84
N THR A 255 8.15 -14.34 -12.72
CA THR A 255 8.08 -13.67 -14.02
C THR A 255 6.63 -13.36 -14.39
N THR A 256 6.42 -12.55 -15.43
CA THR A 256 5.13 -12.30 -16.06
C THR A 256 5.20 -12.72 -17.52
N VAL A 257 4.14 -13.31 -18.03
CA VAL A 257 4.07 -13.85 -19.39
C VAL A 257 2.80 -13.32 -20.05
N ASP A 258 2.93 -12.68 -21.21
CA ASP A 258 1.83 -11.98 -21.89
C ASP A 258 0.64 -12.90 -22.20
N CYS A 259 0.89 -14.14 -22.63
CA CYS A 259 -0.19 -15.09 -22.92
C CYS A 259 -0.91 -15.65 -21.66
N ILE A 260 -0.36 -15.43 -20.46
CA ILE A 260 -1.04 -15.74 -19.19
C ILE A 260 -1.88 -14.52 -18.75
N GLY A 261 -1.35 -13.33 -18.94
CA GLY A 261 -2.05 -12.07 -18.69
C GLY A 261 -1.47 -11.25 -17.55
N GLN A 262 -1.85 -9.97 -17.53
CA GLN A 262 -1.41 -9.03 -16.49
C GLN A 262 -2.03 -9.36 -15.13
N GLY A 263 -1.26 -9.13 -14.05
CA GLY A 263 -1.69 -9.42 -12.68
C GLY A 263 -1.73 -10.92 -12.32
N LEU A 264 -1.17 -11.78 -13.18
CA LEU A 264 -1.06 -13.22 -12.98
C LEU A 264 0.43 -13.64 -13.02
N PRO A 265 1.21 -13.34 -11.98
CA PRO A 265 2.62 -13.67 -11.93
C PRO A 265 2.84 -15.19 -11.88
N VAL A 266 3.84 -15.65 -12.61
CA VAL A 266 4.32 -17.04 -12.56
C VAL A 266 5.44 -17.12 -11.52
N MET A 267 5.19 -17.83 -10.42
CA MET A 267 6.20 -18.07 -9.41
C MET A 267 7.18 -19.11 -9.92
N LEU A 268 8.45 -18.71 -10.07
CA LEU A 268 9.54 -19.61 -10.45
C LEU A 268 9.99 -20.47 -9.25
N PRO A 269 10.80 -21.52 -9.43
CA PRO A 269 11.11 -22.48 -8.36
C PRO A 269 11.61 -21.83 -7.05
N LYS A 270 12.43 -20.78 -7.13
CA LYS A 270 12.92 -20.05 -5.93
C LYS A 270 11.76 -19.35 -5.20
N GLY A 271 10.91 -18.61 -5.91
CA GLY A 271 9.76 -17.92 -5.31
C GLY A 271 8.72 -18.89 -4.76
N ALA A 272 8.38 -19.91 -5.53
CA ALA A 272 7.46 -20.96 -5.10
C ALA A 272 7.96 -21.64 -3.81
N ARG A 273 9.27 -21.86 -3.68
CA ARG A 273 9.84 -22.44 -2.48
C ARG A 273 9.71 -21.54 -1.26
N VAL A 274 9.94 -20.24 -1.40
CA VAL A 274 9.77 -19.29 -0.28
C VAL A 274 8.31 -19.22 0.16
N ILE A 275 7.39 -19.12 -0.78
CA ILE A 275 5.94 -19.12 -0.46
C ILE A 275 5.56 -20.42 0.26
N GLN A 276 6.02 -21.56 -0.20
CA GLN A 276 5.75 -22.85 0.45
C GLN A 276 6.28 -22.90 1.90
N LEU A 277 7.48 -22.37 2.15
CA LEU A 277 8.06 -22.30 3.50
C LEU A 277 7.22 -21.40 4.43
N LEU A 278 6.80 -20.23 3.92
CA LEU A 278 5.93 -19.31 4.66
C LEU A 278 4.58 -19.97 4.97
N GLN A 279 3.94 -20.60 3.98
CA GLN A 279 2.64 -21.26 4.15
C GLN A 279 2.70 -22.35 5.23
N ARG A 280 3.66 -23.27 5.14
CA ARG A 280 3.83 -24.34 6.12
C ARG A 280 4.04 -23.81 7.53
N TRP A 281 4.91 -22.81 7.66
CA TRP A 281 5.18 -22.21 8.96
C TRP A 281 3.95 -21.52 9.55
N VAL A 282 3.18 -20.78 8.75
CA VAL A 282 1.94 -20.11 9.20
C VAL A 282 0.92 -21.16 9.65
N GLU A 283 0.70 -22.20 8.85
CA GLU A 283 -0.24 -23.28 9.15
C GLU A 283 0.14 -24.03 10.45
N ASP A 284 1.43 -24.34 10.65
CA ASP A 284 1.92 -25.01 11.85
C ASP A 284 1.71 -24.15 13.10
N VAL A 285 2.00 -22.84 13.03
CA VAL A 285 1.80 -21.90 14.14
C VAL A 285 0.31 -21.73 14.45
N GLU A 286 -0.53 -21.56 13.44
CA GLU A 286 -1.99 -21.46 13.61
C GLU A 286 -2.58 -22.71 14.25
N GLN A 287 -2.16 -23.88 13.79
CA GLN A 287 -2.55 -25.16 14.38
C GLN A 287 -2.14 -25.25 15.87
N ALA A 288 -0.91 -24.85 16.20
CA ALA A 288 -0.42 -24.83 17.58
C ALA A 288 -1.20 -23.85 18.49
N LYS A 289 -1.80 -22.79 17.88
CA LYS A 289 -2.70 -21.84 18.56
C LYS A 289 -4.16 -22.30 18.61
N GLY A 290 -4.46 -23.53 18.18
CA GLY A 290 -5.80 -24.12 18.23
C GLY A 290 -6.73 -23.69 17.07
N CYS A 291 -6.18 -23.20 15.98
CA CYS A 291 -6.95 -22.92 14.79
C CYS A 291 -7.31 -24.20 14.05
N LEU A 292 -8.49 -24.23 13.45
CA LEU A 292 -9.06 -25.35 12.71
C LEU A 292 -8.91 -25.08 11.22
N LEU A 293 -8.05 -25.85 10.56
CA LEU A 293 -7.81 -25.70 9.12
C LEU A 293 -9.03 -26.14 8.32
N THR A 294 -9.43 -25.32 7.36
CA THR A 294 -10.47 -25.64 6.37
C THR A 294 -9.88 -25.68 4.95
N LYS A 295 -10.60 -26.32 4.04
CA LYS A 295 -10.31 -26.29 2.61
C LYS A 295 -11.64 -26.15 1.88
N THR A 296 -11.83 -24.98 1.25
CA THR A 296 -13.11 -24.62 0.61
C THR A 296 -12.95 -24.42 -0.90
N PRO A 297 -14.04 -24.52 -1.70
CA PRO A 297 -13.97 -24.35 -3.15
C PRO A 297 -13.46 -22.97 -3.60
N LEU A 298 -12.87 -22.89 -4.80
CA LEU A 298 -12.36 -21.65 -5.39
C LEU A 298 -13.45 -20.78 -6.01
N PHE A 299 -14.64 -21.31 -6.22
CA PHE A 299 -15.77 -20.58 -6.79
C PHE A 299 -17.09 -21.09 -6.21
N ALA A 300 -18.12 -20.27 -6.27
CA ALA A 300 -19.48 -20.60 -5.82
C ALA A 300 -20.53 -19.94 -6.72
N LYS A 301 -21.79 -20.38 -6.56
CA LYS A 301 -22.94 -19.72 -7.18
C LYS A 301 -23.09 -18.30 -6.65
N ARG A 302 -23.63 -17.40 -7.50
CA ARG A 302 -23.93 -16.00 -7.16
C ARG A 302 -24.74 -15.84 -5.87
N ASP A 303 -25.60 -16.84 -5.55
CA ASP A 303 -26.47 -16.78 -4.37
C ASP A 303 -25.68 -16.64 -3.07
N LEU A 304 -24.52 -17.31 -2.96
CA LEU A 304 -23.63 -17.17 -1.81
C LEU A 304 -23.14 -15.72 -1.63
N TYR A 305 -22.81 -15.07 -2.74
CA TYR A 305 -22.31 -13.70 -2.76
C TYR A 305 -23.44 -12.65 -2.61
N LYS A 306 -24.67 -12.98 -3.02
CA LYS A 306 -25.86 -12.18 -2.71
C LYS A 306 -26.16 -12.18 -1.20
N ILE A 307 -26.12 -13.34 -0.53
CA ILE A 307 -26.30 -13.43 0.93
C ILE A 307 -25.27 -12.56 1.65
N SER A 308 -24.02 -12.60 1.24
CA SER A 308 -22.94 -11.84 1.88
C SER A 308 -22.91 -10.34 1.50
N GLY A 309 -23.70 -9.88 0.53
CA GLY A 309 -23.71 -8.52 0.01
C GLY A 309 -22.59 -8.19 -0.99
N HIS A 310 -21.65 -9.11 -1.20
CA HIS A 310 -20.53 -8.83 -2.14
C HIS A 310 -20.99 -8.73 -3.59
N TRP A 311 -22.08 -9.37 -3.97
CA TRP A 311 -22.63 -9.27 -5.32
C TRP A 311 -23.09 -7.86 -5.65
N ASP A 312 -23.66 -7.16 -4.68
CA ASP A 312 -24.21 -5.81 -4.87
C ASP A 312 -23.14 -4.71 -4.77
N HIS A 313 -22.08 -4.93 -3.94
CA HIS A 313 -21.08 -3.92 -3.64
C HIS A 313 -19.72 -4.13 -4.34
N TYR A 314 -19.47 -5.33 -4.91
CA TYR A 314 -18.14 -5.70 -5.39
C TYR A 314 -18.15 -6.45 -6.73
N LEU A 315 -19.24 -6.37 -7.50
CA LEU A 315 -19.42 -7.13 -8.74
C LEU A 315 -18.30 -6.87 -9.76
N ASP A 316 -17.92 -5.60 -9.95
CA ASP A 316 -16.85 -5.19 -10.89
C ASP A 316 -15.48 -5.76 -10.50
N GLY A 317 -15.26 -6.02 -9.22
CA GLY A 317 -14.03 -6.62 -8.67
C GLY A 317 -14.02 -8.15 -8.72
N MET A 318 -15.02 -8.82 -9.28
CA MET A 318 -15.13 -10.27 -9.32
C MET A 318 -14.94 -10.83 -10.74
N PHE A 319 -14.33 -12.02 -10.84
CA PHE A 319 -14.35 -12.82 -12.07
C PHE A 319 -15.62 -13.66 -12.13
N ILE A 320 -16.48 -13.38 -13.09
CA ILE A 320 -17.80 -13.98 -13.26
C ILE A 320 -17.75 -15.08 -14.31
N LEU A 321 -18.42 -16.21 -14.03
CA LEU A 321 -18.58 -17.34 -14.92
C LEU A 321 -20.06 -17.49 -15.27
N GLY A 322 -20.46 -16.97 -16.41
CA GLY A 322 -21.84 -16.86 -16.87
C GLY A 322 -22.30 -15.42 -17.02
N ASP A 323 -23.60 -15.20 -17.16
CA ASP A 323 -24.18 -13.86 -17.26
C ASP A 323 -24.65 -13.40 -15.86
N PRO A 324 -24.05 -12.33 -15.29
CA PRO A 324 -24.43 -11.82 -13.97
C PRO A 324 -25.85 -11.22 -13.93
N TYR A 325 -26.40 -10.83 -15.08
CA TYR A 325 -27.70 -10.17 -15.19
C TYR A 325 -28.84 -11.12 -15.59
N ASP A 326 -28.54 -12.36 -16.01
CA ASP A 326 -29.53 -13.38 -16.33
C ASP A 326 -29.87 -14.18 -15.06
N GLU A 327 -30.99 -13.82 -14.42
CA GLU A 327 -31.46 -14.49 -13.20
C GLU A 327 -31.93 -15.94 -13.41
N GLU A 328 -32.28 -16.30 -14.64
CA GLU A 328 -32.82 -17.66 -14.96
C GLU A 328 -31.69 -18.67 -15.16
N LYS A 329 -30.49 -18.23 -15.48
CA LYS A 329 -29.31 -19.07 -15.70
C LYS A 329 -28.40 -19.17 -14.48
N GLU A 330 -27.81 -20.34 -14.33
CA GLU A 330 -26.81 -20.57 -13.31
C GLU A 330 -25.56 -19.70 -13.59
N CYS A 331 -25.15 -18.92 -12.59
CA CYS A 331 -24.00 -18.06 -12.65
C CYS A 331 -23.10 -18.30 -11.43
N PHE A 332 -21.80 -18.42 -11.67
CA PHE A 332 -20.77 -18.59 -10.64
C PHE A 332 -19.82 -17.39 -10.62
N ALA A 333 -19.06 -17.26 -9.55
CA ALA A 333 -17.92 -16.34 -9.49
C ALA A 333 -16.73 -16.98 -8.81
N LEU A 334 -15.53 -16.66 -9.26
CA LEU A 334 -14.30 -16.97 -8.53
C LEU A 334 -14.31 -16.18 -7.22
N ARG A 335 -13.87 -16.80 -6.13
CA ARG A 335 -13.95 -16.20 -4.79
C ARG A 335 -12.98 -15.04 -4.60
N PRO A 336 -13.44 -13.82 -4.27
CA PRO A 336 -12.58 -12.71 -3.87
C PRO A 336 -12.21 -12.71 -2.38
N MET A 337 -12.90 -13.57 -1.57
CA MET A 337 -12.71 -13.78 -0.13
C MET A 337 -13.17 -15.18 0.28
N THR A 338 -12.83 -15.63 1.48
CA THR A 338 -13.15 -16.97 1.99
C THR A 338 -14.30 -16.97 3.00
N CYS A 339 -14.64 -15.82 3.59
CA CYS A 339 -15.62 -15.71 4.68
C CYS A 339 -16.95 -16.45 4.41
N PRO A 340 -17.65 -16.28 3.27
CA PRO A 340 -18.94 -16.94 3.05
C PRO A 340 -18.85 -18.47 3.07
N PHE A 341 -17.71 -19.01 2.64
CA PHE A 341 -17.50 -20.46 2.64
C PHE A 341 -17.27 -21.01 4.06
N GLN A 342 -16.50 -20.31 4.89
CA GLN A 342 -16.28 -20.73 6.28
C GLN A 342 -17.53 -20.59 7.14
N TYR A 343 -18.44 -19.67 6.79
CA TYR A 343 -19.75 -19.60 7.43
C TYR A 343 -20.58 -20.85 7.14
N GLN A 344 -20.50 -21.43 5.95
CA GLN A 344 -21.14 -22.71 5.64
C GLN A 344 -20.53 -23.88 6.46
N VAL A 345 -19.23 -23.81 6.78
CA VAL A 345 -18.60 -24.79 7.70
C VAL A 345 -19.19 -24.67 9.11
N PHE A 346 -19.42 -23.44 9.59
CA PHE A 346 -20.11 -23.24 10.87
C PHE A 346 -21.55 -23.76 10.84
N LEU A 347 -22.29 -23.46 9.78
CA LEU A 347 -23.71 -23.81 9.59
C LEU A 347 -23.94 -25.29 9.32
N ASN A 348 -22.90 -26.09 9.09
CA ASN A 348 -23.04 -27.54 8.81
C ASN A 348 -23.85 -28.30 9.87
N ARG A 349 -23.88 -27.83 11.11
CA ARG A 349 -24.72 -28.32 12.21
C ARG A 349 -24.96 -27.23 13.26
N GLN A 350 -25.94 -27.48 14.13
CA GLN A 350 -26.19 -26.61 15.28
C GLN A 350 -24.97 -26.57 16.20
N ARG A 351 -24.61 -25.36 16.68
CA ARG A 351 -23.47 -25.10 17.54
C ARG A 351 -23.90 -24.73 18.97
N SER A 352 -23.09 -25.16 19.94
CA SER A 352 -23.25 -24.80 21.35
C SER A 352 -22.24 -23.71 21.74
N TYR A 353 -22.57 -22.87 22.74
CA TYR A 353 -21.66 -21.90 23.32
C TYR A 353 -20.32 -22.50 23.78
N ARG A 354 -20.29 -23.80 24.10
CA ARG A 354 -19.08 -24.54 24.53
C ARG A 354 -18.08 -24.76 23.41
N GLU A 355 -18.53 -24.65 22.16
CA GLU A 355 -17.69 -24.83 20.97
C GLU A 355 -17.06 -23.50 20.50
N LEU A 356 -17.40 -22.39 21.16
CA LEU A 356 -16.89 -21.07 20.87
C LEU A 356 -15.79 -20.64 21.87
N PRO A 357 -14.71 -20.01 21.43
CA PRO A 357 -14.50 -19.51 20.07
C PRO A 357 -14.15 -20.64 19.09
N MET A 358 -14.73 -20.60 17.87
CA MET A 358 -14.34 -21.44 16.76
C MET A 358 -13.41 -20.68 15.83
N ARG A 359 -12.13 -21.01 15.86
CA ARG A 359 -11.07 -20.35 15.10
C ARG A 359 -10.84 -21.08 13.79
N LEU A 360 -11.57 -20.72 12.74
CA LEU A 360 -11.38 -21.29 11.40
C LEU A 360 -10.25 -20.58 10.67
N THR A 361 -9.41 -21.32 9.94
CA THR A 361 -8.30 -20.78 9.14
C THR A 361 -8.20 -21.50 7.79
N GLU A 362 -7.66 -20.81 6.81
CA GLU A 362 -7.39 -21.38 5.48
C GLU A 362 -6.25 -20.64 4.79
N THR A 363 -5.33 -21.38 4.20
CA THR A 363 -4.44 -20.86 3.16
C THR A 363 -5.23 -20.81 1.86
N SER A 364 -5.78 -19.64 1.55
CA SER A 364 -6.79 -19.42 0.52
C SER A 364 -6.20 -18.82 -0.74
N THR A 365 -6.50 -19.40 -1.91
CA THR A 365 -6.30 -18.73 -3.20
C THR A 365 -7.53 -17.89 -3.51
N LEU A 366 -7.33 -16.59 -3.77
CA LEU A 366 -8.36 -15.61 -4.06
C LEU A 366 -8.12 -14.94 -5.41
N PHE A 367 -9.21 -14.42 -5.98
CA PHE A 367 -9.22 -13.79 -7.30
C PHE A 367 -9.92 -12.44 -7.24
N ARG A 368 -9.27 -11.39 -7.72
CA ARG A 368 -9.84 -10.05 -7.80
C ARG A 368 -9.58 -9.47 -9.18
N ASN A 369 -10.62 -8.97 -9.82
CA ASN A 369 -10.52 -8.34 -11.14
C ASN A 369 -10.00 -6.90 -11.00
N GLU A 370 -8.71 -6.79 -10.63
CA GLU A 370 -8.04 -5.51 -10.46
C GLU A 370 -7.86 -4.78 -11.79
N ASP A 371 -8.05 -3.47 -11.78
CA ASP A 371 -7.83 -2.63 -12.95
C ASP A 371 -6.35 -2.59 -13.33
N SER A 372 -6.08 -2.41 -14.64
CA SER A 372 -4.72 -2.43 -15.18
C SER A 372 -3.80 -1.39 -14.54
N GLY A 373 -4.33 -0.22 -14.16
CA GLY A 373 -3.59 0.87 -13.52
C GLY A 373 -3.26 0.64 -12.04
N GLU A 374 -3.91 -0.32 -11.39
CA GLU A 374 -3.71 -0.61 -9.97
C GLU A 374 -2.73 -1.76 -9.71
N MET A 375 -2.51 -2.60 -10.72
CA MET A 375 -1.62 -3.77 -10.60
C MET A 375 -0.17 -3.34 -10.45
N HIS A 376 0.53 -3.93 -9.48
CA HIS A 376 1.93 -3.62 -9.19
C HIS A 376 2.71 -4.86 -8.75
N GLY A 377 3.45 -5.48 -9.67
CA GLY A 377 4.32 -6.63 -9.42
C GLY A 377 3.64 -7.76 -8.65
N LEU A 378 4.18 -8.13 -7.48
CA LEU A 378 3.57 -9.06 -6.53
C LEU A 378 2.72 -8.37 -5.45
N ILE A 379 2.77 -7.04 -5.35
CA ILE A 379 2.05 -6.28 -4.30
C ILE A 379 0.54 -6.26 -4.56
N ARG A 380 0.13 -6.08 -5.83
CA ARG A 380 -1.28 -6.08 -6.24
C ARG A 380 -1.48 -6.87 -7.52
N VAL A 381 -2.14 -7.99 -7.39
CA VAL A 381 -2.28 -9.03 -8.41
C VAL A 381 -3.73 -9.51 -8.50
N ARG A 382 -4.10 -10.16 -9.61
CA ARG A 382 -5.44 -10.69 -9.85
C ARG A 382 -5.69 -12.05 -9.20
N GLN A 383 -4.64 -12.84 -9.01
CA GLN A 383 -4.67 -14.09 -8.25
C GLN A 383 -3.59 -14.07 -7.19
N PHE A 384 -3.95 -14.37 -5.95
CA PHE A 384 -3.03 -14.40 -4.82
C PHE A 384 -3.43 -15.43 -3.77
N THR A 385 -2.47 -15.78 -2.93
CA THR A 385 -2.68 -16.70 -1.80
C THR A 385 -2.56 -15.94 -0.48
N ILE A 386 -3.52 -16.14 0.43
CA ILE A 386 -3.59 -15.40 1.69
C ILE A 386 -3.77 -16.35 2.87
N SER A 387 -3.14 -16.04 4.00
CA SER A 387 -3.43 -16.68 5.29
C SER A 387 -4.64 -16.01 5.93
N GLU A 388 -5.82 -16.54 5.71
CA GLU A 388 -7.09 -15.96 6.12
C GLU A 388 -7.77 -16.82 7.17
N GLY A 389 -8.48 -16.19 8.10
CA GLY A 389 -9.25 -16.91 9.10
C GLY A 389 -10.41 -16.10 9.64
N HIS A 390 -11.45 -16.84 10.10
CA HIS A 390 -12.66 -16.28 10.69
C HIS A 390 -12.87 -16.91 12.05
N TYR A 391 -12.75 -16.09 13.10
CA TYR A 391 -13.01 -16.51 14.45
C TYR A 391 -14.46 -16.20 14.81
N ILE A 392 -15.25 -17.24 14.98
CA ILE A 392 -16.67 -17.16 15.36
C ILE A 392 -16.75 -17.32 16.86
N LEU A 393 -17.28 -16.31 17.56
CA LEU A 393 -17.12 -16.17 19.00
C LEU A 393 -18.35 -15.56 19.67
N ARG A 394 -18.44 -15.71 20.98
CA ARG A 394 -19.42 -14.98 21.79
C ARG A 394 -18.95 -13.54 22.04
N PRO A 395 -19.89 -12.60 22.27
CA PRO A 395 -19.53 -11.21 22.58
C PRO A 395 -18.53 -11.06 23.72
N ASP A 396 -18.62 -11.87 24.76
CA ASP A 396 -17.73 -11.86 25.93
C ASP A 396 -16.30 -12.36 25.64
N GLN A 397 -16.03 -12.90 24.47
CA GLN A 397 -14.72 -13.40 24.03
C GLN A 397 -14.00 -12.40 23.09
N LEU A 398 -14.68 -11.32 22.67
CA LEU A 398 -14.19 -10.44 21.61
C LEU A 398 -12.81 -9.83 21.90
N GLU A 399 -12.61 -9.29 23.09
CA GLU A 399 -11.37 -8.63 23.48
C GLU A 399 -10.19 -9.61 23.49
N GLU A 400 -10.37 -10.79 24.13
CA GLU A 400 -9.32 -11.81 24.23
C GLU A 400 -8.93 -12.35 22.85
N GLU A 401 -9.91 -12.64 22.00
CA GLU A 401 -9.66 -13.18 20.65
C GLU A 401 -9.05 -12.13 19.71
N PHE A 402 -9.48 -10.86 19.82
CA PHE A 402 -8.87 -9.78 19.04
C PHE A 402 -7.41 -9.55 19.45
N LYS A 403 -7.13 -9.54 20.75
CA LYS A 403 -5.75 -9.49 21.28
C LYS A 403 -4.91 -10.64 20.74
N GLY A 404 -5.44 -11.87 20.78
CA GLY A 404 -4.75 -13.05 20.24
C GLY A 404 -4.44 -12.93 18.74
N CYS A 405 -5.37 -12.37 17.94
CA CYS A 405 -5.14 -12.09 16.51
C CYS A 405 -4.02 -11.05 16.29
N LEU A 406 -4.02 -9.97 17.08
CA LEU A 406 -3.01 -8.92 16.97
C LEU A 406 -1.62 -9.42 17.38
N GLU A 407 -1.52 -10.17 18.48
CA GLU A 407 -0.27 -10.79 18.94
C GLU A 407 0.28 -11.77 17.89
N LEU A 408 -0.60 -12.56 17.28
CA LEU A 408 -0.22 -13.50 16.22
C LEU A 408 0.31 -12.78 14.98
N ALA A 409 -0.36 -11.71 14.53
CA ALA A 409 0.10 -10.89 13.41
C ALA A 409 1.46 -10.23 13.71
N LYS A 410 1.63 -9.65 14.90
CA LYS A 410 2.91 -9.08 15.33
C LYS A 410 4.02 -10.13 15.37
N TYR A 411 3.75 -11.32 15.88
CA TYR A 411 4.71 -12.43 15.90
C TYR A 411 5.19 -12.80 14.49
N PHE A 412 4.27 -12.92 13.54
CA PHE A 412 4.64 -13.24 12.16
C PHE A 412 5.48 -12.13 11.52
N LEU A 413 5.05 -10.88 11.63
CA LEU A 413 5.77 -9.73 11.07
C LEU A 413 7.14 -9.53 11.71
N ASP A 414 7.25 -9.73 13.02
CA ASP A 414 8.53 -9.68 13.73
C ASP A 414 9.48 -10.79 13.24
N THR A 415 9.00 -12.03 13.16
CA THR A 415 9.83 -13.17 12.73
C THR A 415 10.39 -13.02 11.31
N ILE A 416 9.62 -12.41 10.41
CA ILE A 416 10.11 -12.11 9.05
C ILE A 416 10.87 -10.78 8.94
N GLY A 417 10.99 -10.02 10.05
CA GLY A 417 11.77 -8.79 10.14
C GLY A 417 11.10 -7.54 9.57
N LEU A 418 9.77 -7.51 9.41
CA LEU A 418 9.05 -6.37 8.85
C LEU A 418 8.31 -5.52 9.90
N LEU A 419 8.18 -5.98 11.15
CA LEU A 419 7.33 -5.32 12.16
C LEU A 419 7.76 -3.88 12.47
N ASP A 420 9.05 -3.60 12.54
CA ASP A 420 9.59 -2.29 12.92
C ASP A 420 9.26 -1.18 11.89
N ASP A 421 8.99 -1.57 10.64
CA ASP A 421 8.60 -0.66 9.55
C ASP A 421 7.08 -0.59 9.37
N CYS A 422 6.30 -1.19 10.28
CA CYS A 422 4.84 -1.19 10.23
C CYS A 422 4.24 -0.07 11.08
N THR A 423 3.13 0.48 10.58
CA THR A 423 2.23 1.39 11.31
C THR A 423 0.85 0.77 11.45
N PHE A 424 0.07 1.23 12.42
CA PHE A 424 -1.28 0.72 12.65
C PHE A 424 -2.29 1.79 12.31
N ARG A 425 -3.38 1.40 11.61
CA ARG A 425 -4.46 2.30 11.22
C ARG A 425 -5.80 1.75 11.62
N PHE A 426 -6.51 2.50 12.46
CA PHE A 426 -7.89 2.21 12.79
C PHE A 426 -8.81 2.81 11.73
N SER A 427 -9.28 1.97 10.81
CA SER A 427 -10.14 2.35 9.69
C SER A 427 -11.61 2.34 10.14
N GLN A 428 -12.24 3.51 10.06
CA GLN A 428 -13.59 3.80 10.52
C GLN A 428 -14.53 4.07 9.34
N TRP A 429 -15.84 3.95 9.58
CA TRP A 429 -16.84 4.36 8.63
C TRP A 429 -17.01 5.88 8.58
N ASP A 430 -17.59 6.37 7.49
CA ASP A 430 -18.07 7.75 7.39
C ASP A 430 -19.58 7.74 7.25
N PRO A 431 -20.36 8.24 8.25
CA PRO A 431 -21.81 8.31 8.18
C PRO A 431 -22.31 9.26 7.08
N ALA A 432 -21.46 10.18 6.61
CA ALA A 432 -21.76 11.11 5.54
C ALA A 432 -21.43 10.61 4.14
N ASN A 433 -20.92 9.35 3.99
CA ASN A 433 -20.54 8.82 2.68
C ASN A 433 -21.74 8.76 1.73
N PRO A 434 -21.72 9.51 0.59
CA PRO A 434 -22.86 9.60 -0.33
C PRO A 434 -23.07 8.33 -1.17
N LYS A 435 -22.11 7.40 -1.19
CA LYS A 435 -22.14 6.20 -2.02
C LYS A 435 -22.88 5.02 -1.39
N ASN A 436 -23.47 5.21 -0.22
CA ASN A 436 -24.15 4.14 0.53
C ASN A 436 -23.31 2.86 0.67
N LYS A 437 -22.01 3.04 0.93
CA LYS A 437 -20.99 1.98 0.95
C LYS A 437 -21.20 0.99 2.10
N TYR A 438 -21.81 1.44 3.19
CA TYR A 438 -21.83 0.73 4.47
C TYR A 438 -23.18 0.05 4.73
N GLU A 439 -23.13 -1.17 5.20
CA GLU A 439 -24.27 -1.98 5.60
C GLU A 439 -24.55 -1.83 7.11
N GLY A 440 -25.80 -2.09 7.52
CA GLY A 440 -26.22 -2.01 8.92
C GLY A 440 -26.71 -0.63 9.36
N THR A 441 -26.92 -0.47 10.67
CA THR A 441 -27.41 0.76 11.27
C THR A 441 -26.28 1.58 11.89
N ALA A 442 -26.49 2.90 12.03
CA ALA A 442 -25.52 3.78 12.70
C ALA A 442 -25.17 3.28 14.12
N GLU A 443 -26.17 2.77 14.86
CA GLU A 443 -25.98 2.24 16.22
C GLU A 443 -25.05 1.01 16.23
N GLN A 444 -25.18 0.10 15.25
CA GLN A 444 -24.29 -1.06 15.11
C GLN A 444 -22.85 -0.62 14.81
N TRP A 445 -22.67 0.38 13.94
CA TRP A 445 -21.37 0.94 13.62
C TRP A 445 -20.69 1.63 14.80
N GLU A 446 -21.43 2.50 15.50
CA GLU A 446 -20.95 3.17 16.70
C GLU A 446 -20.52 2.17 17.78
N HIS A 447 -21.34 1.11 18.00
CA HIS A 447 -21.01 0.06 18.94
C HIS A 447 -19.75 -0.72 18.55
N ALA A 448 -19.63 -1.13 17.27
CA ALA A 448 -18.47 -1.87 16.77
C ALA A 448 -17.17 -1.04 16.84
N GLN A 449 -17.25 0.24 16.46
CA GLN A 449 -16.10 1.15 16.53
C GLN A 449 -15.70 1.47 17.97
N ALA A 450 -16.66 1.68 18.88
CA ALA A 450 -16.38 1.90 20.29
C ALA A 450 -15.71 0.67 20.92
N ALA A 451 -16.20 -0.54 20.60
CA ALA A 451 -15.58 -1.78 21.07
C ALA A 451 -14.14 -1.91 20.58
N MET A 452 -13.90 -1.72 19.28
CA MET A 452 -12.54 -1.78 18.71
C MET A 452 -11.62 -0.72 19.32
N LYS A 453 -12.11 0.53 19.46
CA LYS A 453 -11.34 1.61 20.10
C LYS A 453 -10.91 1.25 21.51
N THR A 454 -11.85 0.77 22.33
CA THR A 454 -11.57 0.35 23.71
C THR A 454 -10.49 -0.72 23.72
N ILE A 455 -10.61 -1.77 22.89
CA ILE A 455 -9.62 -2.84 22.81
C ILE A 455 -8.23 -2.30 22.42
N LEU A 456 -8.15 -1.42 21.41
CA LEU A 456 -6.88 -0.87 20.94
C LEU A 456 -6.22 0.03 22.00
N ASP A 457 -7.01 0.86 22.70
CA ASP A 457 -6.55 1.73 23.78
C ASP A 457 -6.05 0.90 24.98
N ASP A 458 -6.78 -0.15 25.39
CA ASP A 458 -6.42 -1.05 26.48
C ASP A 458 -5.15 -1.86 26.19
N LEU A 459 -4.93 -2.20 24.92
CA LEU A 459 -3.71 -2.87 24.45
C LEU A 459 -2.53 -1.90 24.22
N GLY A 460 -2.74 -0.59 24.39
CA GLY A 460 -1.72 0.44 24.19
C GLY A 460 -1.18 0.47 22.75
N VAL A 461 -2.02 0.22 21.76
CA VAL A 461 -1.64 0.30 20.35
C VAL A 461 -1.58 1.77 19.93
N ASP A 462 -0.45 2.21 19.41
CA ASP A 462 -0.31 3.52 18.75
C ASP A 462 -0.85 3.41 17.32
N TYR A 463 -1.93 4.13 17.00
CA TYR A 463 -2.61 4.03 15.71
C TYR A 463 -3.08 5.38 15.16
N ASP A 464 -3.05 5.49 13.84
CA ASP A 464 -3.72 6.58 13.11
C ASP A 464 -5.18 6.22 12.82
N ILE A 465 -6.04 7.24 12.67
CA ILE A 465 -7.44 7.06 12.29
C ILE A 465 -7.61 7.30 10.78
N GLY A 466 -8.19 6.32 10.08
CA GLY A 466 -8.61 6.42 8.68
C GLY A 466 -10.14 6.50 8.56
N ILE A 467 -10.68 7.66 8.23
CA ILE A 467 -12.13 7.85 8.02
C ILE A 467 -12.50 7.41 6.61
N ASP A 468 -13.66 6.75 6.45
CA ASP A 468 -14.17 6.16 5.19
C ASP A 468 -13.30 5.01 4.64
N GLU A 469 -12.44 4.43 5.48
CA GLU A 469 -11.56 3.32 5.11
C GLU A 469 -12.04 1.95 5.63
N ALA A 470 -13.13 1.90 6.41
CA ALA A 470 -13.70 0.65 6.92
C ALA A 470 -14.20 -0.27 5.80
N ALA A 471 -14.32 -1.57 6.11
CA ALA A 471 -15.07 -2.51 5.25
C ALA A 471 -16.56 -2.18 5.29
N PHE A 472 -17.34 -2.63 4.29
CA PHE A 472 -18.76 -2.32 4.25
C PHE A 472 -19.57 -2.94 5.42
N TYR A 473 -18.99 -3.94 6.10
CA TYR A 473 -19.63 -4.70 7.18
C TYR A 473 -18.99 -4.48 8.57
N GLY A 474 -17.96 -3.66 8.72
CA GLY A 474 -17.37 -3.41 10.03
C GLY A 474 -16.05 -2.63 10.01
N PRO A 475 -15.67 -2.09 11.18
CA PRO A 475 -14.40 -1.41 11.38
C PRO A 475 -13.23 -2.37 11.31
N LYS A 476 -12.03 -1.86 11.01
CA LYS A 476 -10.83 -2.68 10.89
C LYS A 476 -9.59 -2.01 11.44
N LEU A 477 -8.68 -2.84 11.96
CA LEU A 477 -7.30 -2.48 12.21
C LEU A 477 -6.46 -2.97 11.03
N ASP A 478 -5.86 -2.03 10.32
CA ASP A 478 -4.92 -2.30 9.23
C ASP A 478 -3.49 -2.13 9.74
N ILE A 479 -2.66 -3.15 9.56
CA ILE A 479 -1.21 -3.06 9.75
C ILE A 479 -0.61 -2.69 8.41
N GLN A 480 -0.12 -1.46 8.33
CA GLN A 480 0.44 -0.86 7.12
C GLN A 480 1.94 -1.08 7.08
N TYR A 481 2.48 -1.36 5.92
CA TYR A 481 3.92 -1.41 5.66
C TYR A 481 4.30 -0.36 4.64
N LYS A 482 5.39 0.36 4.89
CA LYS A 482 5.90 1.39 3.98
C LYS A 482 6.89 0.76 3.00
N ASN A 483 6.52 0.71 1.71
CA ASN A 483 7.38 0.17 0.67
C ASN A 483 8.61 1.08 0.40
N VAL A 484 9.53 0.61 -0.46
CA VAL A 484 10.77 1.34 -0.79
C VAL A 484 10.55 2.72 -1.39
N TYR A 485 9.38 2.98 -1.97
CA TYR A 485 8.99 4.30 -2.50
C TYR A 485 8.32 5.20 -1.46
N GLY A 486 8.16 4.72 -0.22
CA GLY A 486 7.54 5.44 0.88
C GLY A 486 6.01 5.41 0.88
N LYS A 487 5.37 4.61 0.00
CA LYS A 487 3.93 4.38 0.00
C LYS A 487 3.56 3.33 1.04
N GLU A 488 2.49 3.59 1.79
CA GLU A 488 1.93 2.64 2.73
C GLU A 488 0.92 1.73 2.04
N ASP A 489 1.08 0.43 2.23
CA ASP A 489 0.15 -0.60 1.77
C ASP A 489 -0.21 -1.54 2.92
N THR A 490 -1.47 -1.97 2.99
CA THR A 490 -1.92 -2.88 4.03
C THR A 490 -1.32 -4.28 3.84
N LEU A 491 -0.62 -4.77 4.86
CA LEU A 491 -0.11 -6.16 4.92
C LEU A 491 -1.10 -7.10 5.59
N VAL A 492 -1.55 -6.72 6.78
CA VAL A 492 -2.42 -7.54 7.64
C VAL A 492 -3.64 -6.70 8.03
N THR A 493 -4.79 -7.35 8.08
CA THR A 493 -6.05 -6.72 8.53
C THR A 493 -6.72 -7.60 9.58
N ILE A 494 -7.27 -6.96 10.62
CA ILE A 494 -8.13 -7.58 11.63
C ILE A 494 -9.42 -6.76 11.69
N GLN A 495 -10.57 -7.40 11.46
CA GLN A 495 -11.87 -6.72 11.35
C GLN A 495 -12.85 -7.32 12.34
N ILE A 496 -13.71 -6.49 12.92
CA ILE A 496 -14.84 -6.92 13.74
C ILE A 496 -16.11 -6.83 12.88
N ASP A 497 -16.81 -7.95 12.78
CA ASP A 497 -18.06 -8.07 12.04
C ASP A 497 -19.19 -8.50 12.98
N MET A 498 -20.19 -7.66 13.10
CA MET A 498 -21.39 -7.87 13.89
C MET A 498 -22.65 -8.05 13.02
N LEU A 499 -22.50 -8.08 11.69
CA LEU A 499 -23.60 -8.02 10.72
C LEU A 499 -23.80 -9.32 9.95
N LEU A 500 -22.73 -9.92 9.42
CA LEU A 500 -22.84 -11.03 8.50
C LEU A 500 -23.36 -12.32 9.17
N ALA A 501 -23.15 -12.48 10.47
CA ALA A 501 -23.73 -13.60 11.22
C ALA A 501 -25.27 -13.67 11.09
N GLU A 502 -25.95 -12.53 11.21
CA GLU A 502 -27.40 -12.43 11.05
C GLU A 502 -27.84 -12.73 9.62
N ARG A 503 -27.17 -12.15 8.62
CA ARG A 503 -27.47 -12.36 7.18
C ARG A 503 -27.37 -13.84 6.76
N PHE A 504 -26.40 -14.55 7.32
CA PHE A 504 -26.23 -15.99 7.08
C PHE A 504 -27.09 -16.88 7.98
N GLY A 505 -27.87 -16.30 8.91
CA GLY A 505 -28.64 -17.06 9.88
C GLY A 505 -27.78 -17.90 10.83
N MET A 506 -26.58 -17.43 11.12
CA MET A 506 -25.66 -18.08 12.06
C MET A 506 -26.13 -17.83 13.49
N TYR A 507 -26.22 -18.89 14.29
CA TYR A 507 -26.50 -18.78 15.72
C TYR A 507 -25.84 -19.91 16.47
N TYR A 508 -25.59 -19.71 17.76
CA TYR A 508 -25.23 -20.74 18.71
C TYR A 508 -26.30 -20.84 19.79
N VAL A 509 -26.40 -22.00 20.45
CA VAL A 509 -27.26 -22.19 21.60
C VAL A 509 -26.46 -21.88 22.85
N ASP A 510 -26.90 -20.87 23.59
CA ASP A 510 -26.23 -20.42 24.82
C ASP A 510 -26.62 -21.31 26.01
N LYS A 511 -25.99 -21.08 27.17
CA LYS A 511 -26.22 -21.82 28.42
C LYS A 511 -27.65 -21.75 28.94
N ASP A 512 -28.40 -20.72 28.55
CA ASP A 512 -29.82 -20.51 28.86
C ASP A 512 -30.76 -21.23 27.89
N GLY A 513 -30.21 -21.96 26.90
CA GLY A 513 -30.98 -22.66 25.86
C GLY A 513 -31.47 -21.74 24.73
N GLN A 514 -31.18 -20.44 24.77
CA GLN A 514 -31.58 -19.49 23.76
C GLN A 514 -30.60 -19.46 22.59
N LYS A 515 -31.09 -19.15 21.40
CA LYS A 515 -30.29 -18.89 20.21
C LYS A 515 -29.73 -17.46 20.28
N LYS A 516 -28.41 -17.32 20.13
CA LYS A 516 -27.73 -16.03 20.10
C LYS A 516 -26.86 -15.91 18.86
N LEU A 517 -26.74 -14.69 18.35
CA LEU A 517 -25.85 -14.37 17.23
C LEU A 517 -24.39 -14.33 17.72
N PRO A 518 -23.46 -14.99 17.03
CA PRO A 518 -22.05 -14.83 17.30
C PRO A 518 -21.51 -13.52 16.71
N TYR A 519 -20.40 -13.03 17.25
CA TYR A 519 -19.54 -12.06 16.59
C TYR A 519 -18.51 -12.78 15.74
N ILE A 520 -17.95 -12.10 14.74
CA ILE A 520 -16.94 -12.67 13.85
C ILE A 520 -15.74 -11.73 13.83
N ILE A 521 -14.54 -12.28 13.99
CA ILE A 521 -13.30 -11.58 13.67
C ILE A 521 -12.79 -12.14 12.36
N HIS A 522 -12.71 -11.29 11.33
CA HIS A 522 -11.95 -11.58 10.12
C HIS A 522 -10.50 -11.19 10.38
N ARG A 523 -9.60 -12.09 10.12
CA ARG A 523 -8.19 -11.80 10.33
C ARG A 523 -7.31 -12.44 9.25
N THR A 524 -6.18 -11.83 9.00
CA THR A 524 -5.06 -12.46 8.32
C THR A 524 -3.89 -12.60 9.29
N SER A 525 -3.12 -13.69 9.18
CA SER A 525 -1.93 -13.90 10.02
C SER A 525 -0.70 -13.20 9.45
N LEU A 526 -0.36 -13.51 8.20
CA LEU A 526 0.77 -12.93 7.48
C LEU A 526 0.30 -12.10 6.25
N GLY A 527 -1.00 -12.10 5.97
CA GLY A 527 -1.59 -11.47 4.80
C GLY A 527 -1.38 -12.28 3.52
N CYS A 528 -1.24 -11.57 2.40
CA CYS A 528 -1.01 -12.17 1.09
C CYS A 528 0.47 -12.56 0.94
N PHE A 529 0.74 -13.83 0.66
CA PHE A 529 2.11 -14.37 0.58
C PHE A 529 2.92 -13.74 -0.56
N GLU A 530 2.32 -13.45 -1.71
CA GLU A 530 2.97 -12.79 -2.84
C GLU A 530 3.41 -11.37 -2.45
N ARG A 531 2.53 -10.59 -1.80
CA ARG A 531 2.82 -9.25 -1.31
C ARG A 531 3.89 -9.27 -0.22
N THR A 532 3.81 -10.20 0.71
CA THR A 532 4.81 -10.38 1.77
C THR A 532 6.18 -10.70 1.19
N LEU A 533 6.25 -11.60 0.18
CA LEU A 533 7.48 -11.88 -0.54
C LEU A 533 8.05 -10.63 -1.24
N ALA A 534 7.20 -9.82 -1.88
CA ALA A 534 7.62 -8.56 -2.49
C ALA A 534 8.33 -7.66 -1.47
N TYR A 535 7.70 -7.43 -0.33
CA TYR A 535 8.27 -6.56 0.72
C TYR A 535 9.52 -7.16 1.36
N MET A 536 9.60 -8.47 1.54
CA MET A 536 10.83 -9.12 1.99
C MET A 536 11.97 -8.96 0.98
N LEU A 537 11.70 -9.08 -0.32
CA LEU A 537 12.69 -8.83 -1.37
C LEU A 537 13.20 -7.38 -1.34
N GLU A 538 12.31 -6.42 -1.13
CA GLU A 538 12.65 -5.00 -0.99
C GLU A 538 13.42 -4.72 0.30
N HIS A 539 12.92 -5.18 1.45
CA HIS A 539 13.52 -4.96 2.77
C HIS A 539 14.93 -5.53 2.86
N PHE A 540 15.09 -6.79 2.51
CA PHE A 540 16.38 -7.50 2.56
C PHE A 540 17.23 -7.30 1.29
N ASN A 541 16.78 -6.47 0.35
CA ASN A 541 17.45 -6.34 -0.95
C ASN A 541 17.75 -7.71 -1.58
N GLY A 542 16.79 -8.64 -1.50
CA GLY A 542 16.87 -10.01 -2.01
C GLY A 542 17.74 -10.99 -1.21
N VAL A 543 18.32 -10.58 -0.09
CA VAL A 543 19.09 -11.46 0.82
C VAL A 543 18.16 -11.93 1.94
N LEU A 544 17.32 -12.92 1.65
CA LEU A 544 16.37 -13.43 2.62
C LEU A 544 17.06 -14.06 3.84
N PRO A 545 16.40 -14.05 5.03
CA PRO A 545 16.87 -14.81 6.20
C PRO A 545 17.14 -16.27 5.85
N LEU A 546 18.13 -16.89 6.49
CA LEU A 546 18.63 -18.23 6.14
C LEU A 546 17.52 -19.28 6.06
N TRP A 547 16.58 -19.27 7.01
CA TRP A 547 15.48 -20.24 7.05
C TRP A 547 14.52 -20.13 5.86
N LEU A 548 14.43 -18.95 5.20
CA LEU A 548 13.62 -18.71 4.01
C LEU A 548 14.41 -18.76 2.69
N ALA A 549 15.73 -18.67 2.73
CA ALA A 549 16.55 -18.67 1.53
C ALA A 549 16.27 -19.90 0.67
N PRO A 550 15.94 -19.77 -0.63
CA PRO A 550 15.67 -20.92 -1.51
C PRO A 550 16.86 -21.88 -1.60
N GLU A 551 18.06 -21.34 -1.60
CA GLU A 551 19.33 -22.01 -1.46
C GLU A 551 20.06 -21.39 -0.27
N GLN A 552 20.42 -22.19 0.72
CA GLN A 552 20.99 -21.73 1.99
C GLN A 552 22.52 -21.74 1.96
N VAL A 553 23.07 -22.77 1.32
CA VAL A 553 24.50 -23.02 1.29
C VAL A 553 24.90 -23.45 -0.11
N ARG A 554 25.98 -22.88 -0.64
CA ARG A 554 26.64 -23.36 -1.87
C ARG A 554 28.07 -23.77 -1.56
N LEU A 555 28.40 -25.03 -1.86
CA LEU A 555 29.76 -25.57 -1.75
C LEU A 555 30.52 -25.29 -3.05
N LEU A 556 31.73 -24.77 -2.90
CA LEU A 556 32.58 -24.31 -3.99
C LEU A 556 33.91 -25.11 -3.98
N PRO A 557 33.95 -26.31 -4.56
CA PRO A 557 35.22 -27.07 -4.71
C PRO A 557 36.14 -26.29 -5.64
N ILE A 558 37.43 -26.15 -5.23
CA ILE A 558 38.45 -25.44 -6.01
C ILE A 558 38.90 -26.27 -7.22
N LYS A 559 38.96 -27.60 -7.05
CA LYS A 559 39.35 -28.57 -8.08
C LYS A 559 38.35 -29.71 -8.13
N GLU A 560 38.29 -30.44 -9.23
CA GLU A 560 37.45 -31.63 -9.38
C GLU A 560 37.70 -32.67 -8.29
N SER A 561 38.97 -32.83 -7.85
CA SER A 561 39.34 -33.75 -6.77
C SER A 561 38.68 -33.45 -5.41
N HIS A 562 38.17 -32.25 -5.22
CA HIS A 562 37.45 -31.83 -3.99
C HIS A 562 35.93 -32.05 -4.07
N ALA A 563 35.40 -32.39 -5.24
CA ALA A 563 33.95 -32.52 -5.48
C ALA A 563 33.33 -33.64 -4.64
N GLU A 564 34.01 -34.79 -4.47
CA GLU A 564 33.49 -35.89 -3.65
C GLU A 564 33.33 -35.48 -2.17
N TYR A 565 34.32 -34.78 -1.62
CA TYR A 565 34.25 -34.28 -0.24
C TYR A 565 33.13 -33.22 -0.10
N ALA A 566 33.02 -32.29 -1.05
CA ALA A 566 31.94 -31.31 -1.07
C ALA A 566 30.56 -31.99 -1.12
N GLN A 567 30.40 -33.02 -1.96
CA GLN A 567 29.14 -33.75 -2.08
C GLN A 567 28.77 -34.47 -0.77
N LYS A 568 29.72 -35.09 -0.08
CA LYS A 568 29.47 -35.73 1.23
C LYS A 568 28.94 -34.72 2.27
N ILE A 569 29.48 -33.50 2.28
CA ILE A 569 28.99 -32.44 3.18
C ILE A 569 27.59 -32.02 2.75
N ALA A 570 27.34 -31.78 1.46
CA ALA A 570 26.05 -31.41 0.92
C ALA A 570 24.96 -32.44 1.24
N ASP A 571 25.29 -33.75 1.09
CA ASP A 571 24.36 -34.84 1.38
C ASP A 571 23.97 -34.86 2.88
N ARG A 572 24.94 -34.64 3.77
CA ARG A 572 24.70 -34.56 5.22
C ARG A 572 23.77 -33.37 5.56
N MET A 573 24.06 -32.20 5.03
CA MET A 573 23.23 -31.01 5.24
C MET A 573 21.82 -31.20 4.67
N THR A 574 21.70 -31.80 3.48
CA THR A 574 20.43 -32.12 2.82
C THR A 574 19.61 -33.11 3.63
N ALA A 575 20.24 -34.12 4.23
CA ALA A 575 19.56 -35.08 5.11
C ALA A 575 18.96 -34.42 6.37
N MET A 576 19.50 -33.28 6.79
CA MET A 576 18.94 -32.45 7.87
C MET A 576 17.88 -31.44 7.37
N GLY A 577 17.52 -31.47 6.10
CA GLY A 577 16.50 -30.58 5.51
C GLY A 577 17.04 -29.23 5.03
N MET A 578 18.34 -29.01 5.03
CA MET A 578 18.97 -27.81 4.47
C MET A 578 18.94 -27.85 2.94
N ARG A 579 18.83 -26.65 2.32
CA ARG A 579 18.83 -26.46 0.86
C ARG A 579 20.23 -26.10 0.40
N VAL A 580 20.93 -27.08 -0.15
CA VAL A 580 22.35 -27.02 -0.42
C VAL A 580 22.64 -27.43 -1.85
N THR A 581 23.58 -26.74 -2.50
CA THR A 581 24.10 -27.12 -3.83
C THR A 581 25.63 -27.22 -3.84
N VAL A 582 26.17 -27.96 -4.81
CA VAL A 582 27.60 -28.03 -5.07
C VAL A 582 27.87 -27.47 -6.45
N ASP A 583 28.73 -26.45 -6.55
CA ASP A 583 29.12 -25.84 -7.82
C ASP A 583 30.29 -26.60 -8.46
N ASN A 584 29.95 -27.63 -9.22
CA ASN A 584 30.92 -28.50 -9.91
C ASN A 584 31.33 -27.97 -11.29
N ARG A 585 31.00 -26.71 -11.65
CA ARG A 585 31.43 -26.14 -12.92
C ARG A 585 32.96 -26.09 -13.01
N ASP A 586 33.51 -26.33 -14.20
CA ASP A 586 34.94 -26.17 -14.48
C ASP A 586 35.30 -24.69 -14.64
N GLU A 587 35.30 -23.97 -13.50
CA GLU A 587 35.54 -22.54 -13.38
C GLU A 587 36.49 -22.26 -12.21
N ASN A 588 37.26 -21.18 -12.31
CA ASN A 588 38.09 -20.75 -11.19
C ASN A 588 37.24 -20.33 -9.99
N ILE A 589 37.80 -20.45 -8.79
CA ILE A 589 37.08 -20.17 -7.53
C ILE A 589 36.56 -18.75 -7.45
N GLY A 590 37.24 -17.75 -8.02
CA GLY A 590 36.82 -16.38 -8.07
C GLY A 590 35.51 -16.20 -8.87
N THR A 591 35.38 -16.91 -10.00
CA THR A 591 34.17 -16.94 -10.82
C THR A 591 32.99 -17.57 -10.07
N LYS A 592 33.23 -18.73 -9.39
CA LYS A 592 32.20 -19.40 -8.56
C LYS A 592 31.71 -18.51 -7.41
N ILE A 593 32.63 -17.86 -6.68
CA ILE A 593 32.30 -16.92 -5.62
C ILE A 593 31.49 -15.75 -6.17
N LYS A 594 31.91 -15.17 -7.31
CA LYS A 594 31.20 -14.06 -7.94
C LYS A 594 29.76 -14.45 -8.32
N ALA A 595 29.56 -15.61 -8.91
CA ALA A 595 28.25 -16.15 -9.27
C ALA A 595 27.37 -16.32 -8.03
N ALA A 596 27.85 -16.98 -6.98
CA ALA A 596 27.12 -17.17 -5.74
C ALA A 596 26.74 -15.83 -5.05
N ARG A 597 27.64 -14.83 -5.12
CA ARG A 597 27.35 -13.48 -4.61
C ARG A 597 26.25 -12.76 -5.41
N LEU A 598 26.24 -12.89 -6.73
CA LEU A 598 25.21 -12.30 -7.60
C LEU A 598 23.84 -12.95 -7.33
N GLU A 599 23.82 -14.26 -7.10
CA GLU A 599 22.61 -15.00 -6.72
C GLU A 599 22.22 -14.82 -5.24
N ARG A 600 23.00 -14.05 -4.48
CA ARG A 600 22.76 -13.69 -3.09
C ARG A 600 22.66 -14.87 -2.13
N ILE A 601 23.45 -15.91 -2.38
CA ILE A 601 23.53 -17.10 -1.53
C ILE A 601 24.03 -16.70 -0.13
N PRO A 602 23.34 -17.11 0.96
CA PRO A 602 23.70 -16.73 2.33
C PRO A 602 25.08 -17.24 2.76
N TYR A 603 25.38 -18.50 2.49
CA TYR A 603 26.64 -19.13 2.87
C TYR A 603 27.31 -19.79 1.69
N MET A 604 28.61 -19.52 1.51
CA MET A 604 29.48 -20.18 0.54
C MET A 604 30.57 -20.94 1.29
N LEU A 605 30.75 -22.23 0.99
CA LEU A 605 31.77 -23.06 1.59
C LEU A 605 32.85 -23.34 0.56
N ILE A 606 34.04 -22.80 0.78
CA ILE A 606 35.18 -23.00 -0.10
C ILE A 606 35.90 -24.25 0.36
N ILE A 607 36.20 -25.15 -0.58
CA ILE A 607 36.82 -26.46 -0.32
C ILE A 607 38.03 -26.63 -1.20
N GLY A 608 39.21 -26.68 -0.56
CA GLY A 608 40.51 -26.95 -1.15
C GLY A 608 41.22 -28.12 -0.49
N ASP A 609 42.48 -28.30 -0.81
CA ASP A 609 43.31 -29.42 -0.28
C ASP A 609 43.39 -29.37 1.26
N ASN A 610 43.49 -28.19 1.87
CA ASN A 610 43.53 -28.02 3.33
C ASN A 610 42.25 -28.49 4.01
N GLU A 611 41.10 -28.06 3.49
CA GLU A 611 39.77 -28.39 4.03
C GLU A 611 39.52 -29.90 3.96
N VAL A 612 39.88 -30.56 2.86
CA VAL A 612 39.76 -32.00 2.69
C VAL A 612 40.62 -32.73 3.71
N ASN A 613 41.88 -32.30 3.90
CA ASN A 613 42.83 -32.95 4.79
C ASN A 613 42.50 -32.78 6.27
N SER A 614 41.93 -31.65 6.67
CA SER A 614 41.64 -31.32 8.05
C SER A 614 40.18 -31.54 8.47
N ASN A 615 39.32 -32.00 7.56
CA ASN A 615 37.88 -32.15 7.74
C ASN A 615 37.21 -30.86 8.18
N THR A 616 37.56 -29.74 7.54
CA THR A 616 37.06 -28.41 7.79
C THR A 616 36.43 -27.80 6.54
N VAL A 617 35.89 -26.62 6.66
CA VAL A 617 35.41 -25.76 5.55
C VAL A 617 35.81 -24.32 5.79
N THR A 618 36.21 -23.62 4.75
CA THR A 618 36.36 -22.16 4.78
C THR A 618 35.01 -21.53 4.44
N VAL A 619 34.47 -20.72 5.35
CA VAL A 619 33.11 -20.20 5.28
C VAL A 619 33.13 -18.74 4.85
N ARG A 620 32.31 -18.40 3.88
CA ARG A 620 31.96 -17.02 3.56
C ARG A 620 30.47 -16.78 3.80
N SER A 621 30.18 -16.08 4.86
CA SER A 621 28.82 -15.58 5.15
C SER A 621 28.59 -14.26 4.41
N ARG A 622 27.40 -14.10 3.83
CA ARG A 622 27.02 -12.83 3.21
C ARG A 622 26.86 -11.72 4.25
N LYS A 623 26.41 -12.05 5.44
CA LYS A 623 26.17 -11.14 6.55
C LYS A 623 27.45 -10.80 7.33
N GLU A 624 28.25 -11.83 7.65
CA GLU A 624 29.43 -11.71 8.52
C GLU A 624 30.76 -11.60 7.77
N GLY A 625 30.74 -11.82 6.44
CA GLY A 625 31.95 -11.81 5.62
C GLY A 625 32.70 -13.15 5.64
N GLU A 626 34.04 -13.11 5.57
CA GLU A 626 34.88 -14.28 5.62
C GLU A 626 35.10 -14.72 7.07
N LEU A 627 34.71 -15.95 7.39
CA LEU A 627 34.86 -16.55 8.70
C LEU A 627 36.09 -17.47 8.72
N PRO A 628 36.71 -17.71 9.89
CA PRO A 628 37.75 -18.70 10.03
C PRO A 628 37.28 -20.07 9.57
N ALA A 629 38.24 -20.88 9.04
CA ALA A 629 37.96 -22.29 8.74
C ALA A 629 37.51 -23.01 10.02
N MET A 630 36.42 -23.77 9.91
CA MET A 630 35.82 -24.47 11.06
C MET A 630 35.48 -25.92 10.72
N PRO A 631 35.39 -26.80 11.73
CA PRO A 631 34.91 -28.16 11.54
C PRO A 631 33.52 -28.21 10.89
N VAL A 632 33.30 -29.17 10.00
CA VAL A 632 32.01 -29.34 9.30
C VAL A 632 30.86 -29.50 10.28
N ASP A 633 31.05 -30.25 11.38
CA ASP A 633 29.99 -30.49 12.37
C ASP A 633 29.61 -29.24 13.14
N GLU A 634 30.56 -28.37 13.44
CA GLU A 634 30.32 -27.08 14.11
C GLU A 634 29.52 -26.14 13.19
N LEU A 635 29.88 -26.06 11.91
CA LEU A 635 29.13 -25.28 10.96
C LEU A 635 27.68 -25.77 10.81
N ILE A 636 27.50 -27.08 10.64
CA ILE A 636 26.15 -27.66 10.50
C ILE A 636 25.30 -27.34 11.73
N ALA A 637 25.86 -27.48 12.93
CA ALA A 637 25.15 -27.14 14.18
C ALA A 637 24.78 -25.64 14.24
N LYS A 638 25.72 -24.74 13.85
CA LYS A 638 25.45 -23.28 13.78
C LYS A 638 24.31 -22.97 12.82
N LEU A 639 24.33 -23.53 11.61
CA LEU A 639 23.30 -23.27 10.60
C LEU A 639 21.94 -23.88 10.99
N ASP A 640 21.93 -25.05 11.60
CA ASP A 640 20.71 -25.71 12.06
C ASP A 640 20.03 -24.87 13.17
N GLU A 641 20.80 -24.31 14.10
CA GLU A 641 20.31 -23.41 15.13
C GLU A 641 19.76 -22.10 14.52
N GLU A 642 20.48 -21.48 13.58
CA GLU A 642 20.03 -20.27 12.87
C GLU A 642 18.70 -20.51 12.11
N ILE A 643 18.54 -21.67 11.49
CA ILE A 643 17.31 -22.06 10.79
C ILE A 643 16.17 -22.30 11.78
N LYS A 644 16.41 -23.04 12.88
CA LYS A 644 15.40 -23.38 13.88
C LYS A 644 14.88 -22.16 14.65
N THR A 645 15.77 -21.27 14.99
CA THR A 645 15.43 -20.01 15.69
C THR A 645 14.84 -18.97 14.75
N LYS A 646 14.82 -19.21 13.43
CA LYS A 646 14.41 -18.26 12.42
C LYS A 646 15.12 -16.91 12.54
N ALA A 647 16.43 -16.95 12.77
CA ALA A 647 17.25 -15.75 12.92
C ALA A 647 17.10 -14.81 11.69
N LYS A 648 17.01 -13.49 11.98
CA LYS A 648 16.80 -12.43 10.99
C LYS A 648 18.08 -12.08 10.23
#